data_a9a019b2529bf780d68d4de93051f538
#
_entry.id   a9a019b2529bf780d68d4de93051f538
#
_cell.length_a   1.000
_cell.length_b   1.000
_cell.length_c   1.000
_cell.angle_alpha   90.00
_cell.angle_beta   90.00
_cell.angle_gamma   90.00
#
_symmetry.space_group_name_H-M   'P 1'
#
loop_
_entity.id
_entity.type
_entity.pdbx_description
1 polymer ?
#
loop_
_entity_poly.entity_id
_entity_poly.type
_entity_poly.pdbx_seq_one_letter_code
_entity_poly.pdbx_strand_id
1 'polypeptide(L)'
;MQIPVLLDRSRDQTLTLQLAEQLRDAIRHGRIPPGTRLPSSRQLSEQLVVSRNTVVRACDALVAEGFVETRPASGLFVAGRLPESPAPPGPAISDLASRMPLPAHDAPAQSLVSRNRGRLSFDFFPGQSNASLFPLKTWRRYLTHSLSHGGANGLVQYGDAAGASALRSAIAAHLGAARGMVVDPACITIVNGAQEGIAIAARLFLGPGATAIVETPCYQGAALAFEASGARLTGVAVDEDGVKADEIPEGRAGLIYLTPSHQFPTGAELSPDRRRAIVAWARRNGCYILEDDYDSDFRYDGSPLPAIAATAPDCTLYLGTFSKSLGAGLRLGYIVAPPRVAEAVRNAKALLNNGNAWLDQAALAEMMRSGSFRAHLTRIRSHYAESLDSLLASLKRHFGDVDVSGGAAGLHVFWRLPAGVPDAPELESLARRVRVGVYSLASGGAVETRPSLLGQRGIILGYAAMNPRQIEQGVARLSDAIDEALEKGQLDIDELAARPAPLPHAPSLHAPRRRAHLAPKFRQRPALRLTPRLRASSLDASLREAAMPFVTGIYRYPVKGLSPQPLPRVAIEAAGTLPHDRIFALARPGAPIDPQAPKWGKKSLFLMLMLDDGLADMTTHVDVETQRLTVMRGNERLFAADLGDEREWPAIEAFFHSRVPTLREPPRLVRARDGHFMDKPENLISLINLATVRSLEEQWGYEINPLRFRANIYIDGARAWEEFEWIGREIQIGEALFKVDRRNGRCSATNVNPVTGRRDLDIPGSLRAAFGHKDLGIYLSTLKGGAVANGDAAHVPQTDAPRERFAPPRARSGNARKFICRGCYYIYEEARGLPDQAIAAGRAFADLSPVWKCPDCGADKALFRPYVASAVETGK
;
A
#
# COMPACT_ATOMS: atom_id res chain seq x y z
N MET A 1 55.75 -4.91 -17.22
CA MET A 1 55.30 -5.09 -15.84
C MET A 1 53.98 -5.84 -15.92
N GLN A 2 53.89 -6.97 -15.28
CA GLN A 2 52.60 -7.69 -15.11
C GLN A 2 51.86 -7.11 -13.92
N ILE A 3 50.64 -6.68 -14.10
CA ILE A 3 49.83 -6.15 -13.03
C ILE A 3 49.08 -7.30 -12.35
N PRO A 4 49.12 -7.42 -11.02
CA PRO A 4 48.46 -8.52 -10.28
C PRO A 4 46.97 -8.24 -10.12
N VAL A 5 46.20 -8.38 -11.23
CA VAL A 5 44.78 -8.14 -11.29
C VAL A 5 44.11 -9.37 -11.92
N LEU A 6 43.06 -9.88 -11.26
CA LEU A 6 42.22 -10.96 -11.74
C LEU A 6 40.75 -10.45 -11.86
N LEU A 7 40.25 -10.34 -13.08
CA LEU A 7 38.92 -9.88 -13.35
C LEU A 7 37.94 -11.04 -13.50
N ASP A 8 36.85 -11.00 -12.75
CA ASP A 8 35.84 -12.04 -12.76
C ASP A 8 34.55 -11.50 -13.41
N ARG A 9 34.21 -12.06 -14.58
CA ARG A 9 33.03 -11.67 -15.35
C ARG A 9 31.72 -12.20 -14.78
N SER A 10 31.76 -13.10 -13.81
CA SER A 10 30.59 -13.68 -13.16
C SER A 10 30.09 -12.87 -11.97
N ARG A 11 30.85 -11.88 -11.50
CA ARG A 11 30.45 -10.98 -10.38
C ARG A 11 29.48 -9.93 -10.84
N ASP A 12 28.58 -9.53 -9.92
CA ASP A 12 27.63 -8.40 -10.15
C ASP A 12 28.31 -7.04 -10.32
N GLN A 13 29.60 -6.95 -9.96
CA GLN A 13 30.40 -5.74 -10.05
C GLN A 13 30.96 -5.56 -11.46
N THR A 14 30.90 -4.33 -11.98
CA THR A 14 31.45 -4.04 -13.32
C THR A 14 32.96 -4.23 -13.38
N LEU A 15 33.49 -4.69 -14.54
CA LEU A 15 34.93 -4.88 -14.73
C LEU A 15 35.74 -3.60 -14.50
N THR A 16 35.17 -2.43 -14.76
CA THR A 16 35.78 -1.13 -14.47
C THR A 16 36.02 -0.93 -12.97
N LEU A 17 35.03 -1.27 -12.16
CA LEU A 17 35.11 -1.11 -10.71
C LEU A 17 36.06 -2.16 -10.11
N GLN A 18 35.99 -3.43 -10.56
CA GLN A 18 36.92 -4.49 -10.15
C GLN A 18 38.38 -4.10 -10.45
N LEU A 19 38.65 -3.55 -11.64
CA LEU A 19 39.99 -3.13 -12.04
C LEU A 19 40.49 -1.97 -11.17
N ALA A 20 39.64 -0.97 -10.95
CA ALA A 20 40.00 0.17 -10.11
C ALA A 20 40.29 -0.23 -8.66
N GLU A 21 39.48 -1.12 -8.07
CA GLU A 21 39.67 -1.61 -6.70
C GLU A 21 40.93 -2.44 -6.55
N GLN A 22 41.18 -3.36 -7.45
CA GLN A 22 42.39 -4.23 -7.38
C GLN A 22 43.68 -3.47 -7.64
N LEU A 23 43.67 -2.48 -8.54
CA LEU A 23 44.81 -1.56 -8.72
C LEU A 23 45.02 -0.69 -7.47
N ARG A 24 43.96 -0.16 -6.90
CA ARG A 24 44.01 0.63 -5.64
C ARG A 24 44.65 -0.20 -4.51
N ASP A 25 44.19 -1.44 -4.35
CA ASP A 25 44.69 -2.35 -3.34
C ASP A 25 46.16 -2.75 -3.59
N ALA A 26 46.53 -2.99 -4.85
CA ALA A 26 47.95 -3.27 -5.20
C ALA A 26 48.86 -2.07 -4.92
N ILE A 27 48.39 -0.86 -5.14
CA ILE A 27 49.11 0.38 -4.83
C ILE A 27 49.18 0.61 -3.30
N ARG A 28 48.08 0.48 -2.58
CA ARG A 28 48.01 0.64 -1.11
C ARG A 28 48.95 -0.32 -0.36
N HIS A 29 49.00 -1.57 -0.81
CA HIS A 29 49.83 -2.62 -0.20
C HIS A 29 51.25 -2.66 -0.75
N GLY A 30 51.66 -1.66 -1.53
CA GLY A 30 53.01 -1.54 -2.05
C GLY A 30 53.39 -2.55 -3.14
N ARG A 31 52.44 -3.36 -3.62
CA ARG A 31 52.67 -4.30 -4.74
C ARG A 31 52.98 -3.55 -6.06
N ILE A 32 52.49 -2.31 -6.16
CA ILE A 32 52.86 -1.36 -7.19
C ILE A 32 53.39 -0.13 -6.45
N PRO A 33 54.76 0.06 -6.36
CA PRO A 33 55.35 1.14 -5.58
C PRO A 33 55.04 2.54 -6.09
N PRO A 34 55.03 3.59 -5.22
CA PRO A 34 54.92 4.99 -5.64
C PRO A 34 55.96 5.35 -6.70
N GLY A 35 55.59 6.21 -7.64
CA GLY A 35 56.43 6.59 -8.77
C GLY A 35 56.53 5.59 -9.91
N THR A 36 55.96 4.38 -9.76
CA THR A 36 55.92 3.35 -10.80
C THR A 36 55.09 3.82 -11.97
N ARG A 37 55.61 3.67 -13.19
CA ARG A 37 54.86 3.91 -14.43
C ARG A 37 53.91 2.77 -14.71
N LEU A 38 52.64 3.05 -14.84
CA LEU A 38 51.64 2.05 -15.25
C LEU A 38 51.76 1.76 -16.76
N PRO A 39 51.46 0.52 -17.21
CA PRO A 39 51.37 0.21 -18.63
C PRO A 39 50.34 1.08 -19.32
N SER A 40 50.49 1.37 -20.60
CA SER A 40 49.51 2.16 -21.34
C SER A 40 48.14 1.49 -21.36
N SER A 41 47.09 2.27 -21.53
CA SER A 41 45.70 1.73 -21.58
C SER A 41 45.53 0.64 -22.65
N ARG A 42 46.32 0.70 -23.72
CA ARG A 42 46.33 -0.34 -24.78
C ARG A 42 46.97 -1.62 -24.25
N GLN A 43 48.15 -1.54 -23.63
CA GLN A 43 48.84 -2.69 -23.06
C GLN A 43 48.02 -3.36 -21.91
N LEU A 44 47.39 -2.53 -21.04
CA LEU A 44 46.54 -3.06 -19.98
C LEU A 44 45.26 -3.74 -20.54
N SER A 45 44.68 -3.22 -21.61
CA SER A 45 43.50 -3.83 -22.24
C SER A 45 43.81 -5.17 -22.87
N GLU A 46 45.00 -5.29 -23.44
CA GLU A 46 45.51 -6.54 -24.03
C GLU A 46 45.85 -7.59 -22.95
N GLN A 47 46.55 -7.16 -21.86
CA GLN A 47 46.91 -8.03 -20.75
C GLN A 47 45.74 -8.62 -19.99
N LEU A 48 44.66 -7.77 -19.78
CA LEU A 48 43.51 -8.14 -18.98
C LEU A 48 42.31 -8.61 -19.81
N VAL A 49 42.45 -8.66 -21.13
CA VAL A 49 41.40 -9.06 -22.08
C VAL A 49 40.11 -8.30 -21.84
N VAL A 50 40.20 -6.96 -21.71
CA VAL A 50 39.07 -6.04 -21.50
C VAL A 50 39.07 -4.90 -22.53
N SER A 51 37.95 -4.17 -22.66
CA SER A 51 37.92 -3.02 -23.55
C SER A 51 38.88 -1.91 -23.07
N ARG A 52 39.48 -1.19 -24.00
CA ARG A 52 40.34 -0.04 -23.68
C ARG A 52 39.58 1.00 -22.84
N ASN A 53 38.27 1.18 -23.11
CA ASN A 53 37.42 2.10 -22.36
C ASN A 53 37.24 1.69 -20.88
N THR A 54 37.18 0.40 -20.60
CA THR A 54 37.17 -0.14 -19.22
C THR A 54 38.44 0.28 -18.45
N VAL A 55 39.59 0.13 -19.11
CA VAL A 55 40.88 0.52 -18.50
C VAL A 55 40.97 2.04 -18.28
N VAL A 56 40.58 2.83 -19.29
CA VAL A 56 40.65 4.29 -19.19
C VAL A 56 39.78 4.76 -18.03
N ARG A 57 38.52 4.34 -17.94
CA ARG A 57 37.62 4.70 -16.83
C ARG A 57 38.12 4.28 -15.45
N ALA A 58 38.74 3.10 -15.34
CA ALA A 58 39.33 2.65 -14.08
C ALA A 58 40.55 3.51 -13.69
N CYS A 59 41.38 3.87 -14.65
CA CYS A 59 42.53 4.77 -14.41
C CYS A 59 42.09 6.19 -14.08
N ASP A 60 41.06 6.72 -14.76
CA ASP A 60 40.50 8.05 -14.46
C ASP A 60 39.94 8.13 -13.05
N ALA A 61 39.31 7.06 -12.57
CA ALA A 61 38.86 6.97 -11.17
C ALA A 61 40.04 7.04 -10.21
N LEU A 62 41.12 6.29 -10.47
CA LEU A 62 42.33 6.31 -9.64
C LEU A 62 43.08 7.66 -9.66
N VAL A 63 43.02 8.38 -10.80
CA VAL A 63 43.54 9.74 -10.92
C VAL A 63 42.69 10.71 -10.08
N ALA A 64 41.38 10.63 -10.17
CA ALA A 64 40.45 11.43 -9.37
C ALA A 64 40.59 11.17 -7.86
N GLU A 65 40.91 9.94 -7.47
CA GLU A 65 41.15 9.54 -6.09
C GLU A 65 42.56 9.86 -5.59
N GLY A 66 43.48 10.32 -6.47
CA GLY A 66 44.88 10.69 -6.11
C GLY A 66 45.83 9.51 -5.95
N PHE A 67 45.46 8.29 -6.34
CA PHE A 67 46.36 7.11 -6.37
C PHE A 67 47.29 7.11 -7.57
N VAL A 68 46.85 7.72 -8.66
CA VAL A 68 47.61 7.80 -9.93
C VAL A 68 47.67 9.24 -10.40
N GLU A 69 48.81 9.65 -10.95
CA GLU A 69 49.02 10.96 -11.55
C GLU A 69 49.29 10.86 -13.04
N THR A 70 48.79 11.81 -13.82
CA THR A 70 49.11 11.89 -15.25
C THR A 70 50.32 12.80 -15.46
N ARG A 71 51.39 12.30 -16.09
CA ARG A 71 52.52 13.12 -16.50
C ARG A 71 52.47 13.37 -17.99
N PRO A 72 52.45 14.66 -18.43
CA PRO A 72 52.33 15.01 -19.86
C PRO A 72 53.42 14.28 -20.67
N ALA A 73 53.00 13.73 -21.84
CA ALA A 73 53.85 12.94 -22.76
C ALA A 73 54.53 11.68 -22.18
N SER A 74 54.39 11.39 -20.88
CA SER A 74 55.06 10.27 -20.18
C SER A 74 54.10 9.15 -19.74
N GLY A 75 52.79 9.46 -19.59
CA GLY A 75 51.76 8.47 -19.21
C GLY A 75 51.27 8.58 -17.78
N LEU A 76 50.74 7.46 -17.26
CA LEU A 76 50.17 7.35 -15.92
C LEU A 76 51.23 6.78 -14.95
N PHE A 77 51.33 7.39 -13.78
CA PHE A 77 52.28 6.97 -12.73
C PHE A 77 51.53 6.84 -11.39
N VAL A 78 51.98 5.91 -10.55
CA VAL A 78 51.51 5.85 -9.18
C VAL A 78 51.97 7.11 -8.48
N ALA A 79 51.07 7.79 -7.76
CA ALA A 79 51.35 9.04 -7.07
C ALA A 79 52.51 8.89 -6.05
N GLY A 80 53.42 9.86 -6.02
CA GLY A 80 54.55 9.84 -5.09
C GLY A 80 54.16 9.94 -3.62
N ARG A 81 53.01 10.58 -3.36
CA ARG A 81 52.35 10.62 -2.05
C ARG A 81 50.94 10.03 -2.21
N LEU A 82 50.72 8.87 -1.61
CA LEU A 82 49.41 8.21 -1.64
C LEU A 82 48.44 8.91 -0.69
N PRO A 83 47.11 8.89 -0.99
CA PRO A 83 46.08 9.27 -0.03
C PRO A 83 46.27 8.49 1.27
N GLU A 84 46.19 9.13 2.40
CA GLU A 84 46.36 8.48 3.70
C GLU A 84 45.34 7.33 3.85
N SER A 85 45.83 6.14 4.12
CA SER A 85 44.94 5.06 4.54
C SER A 85 44.28 5.44 5.85
N PRO A 86 43.00 5.19 6.06
CA PRO A 86 42.42 5.38 7.37
C PRO A 86 43.26 4.60 8.38
N ALA A 87 43.67 5.30 9.45
CA ALA A 87 44.42 4.68 10.52
C ALA A 87 43.71 3.42 11.00
N PRO A 88 44.41 2.34 11.32
CA PRO A 88 43.78 1.18 11.95
C PRO A 88 42.98 1.67 13.16
N PRO A 89 41.79 1.09 13.42
CA PRO A 89 41.00 1.51 14.56
C PRO A 89 41.88 1.47 15.81
N GLY A 90 42.05 2.62 16.43
CA GLY A 90 42.78 2.73 17.69
C GLY A 90 42.09 1.85 18.74
N PRO A 91 42.75 1.62 19.91
CA PRO A 91 42.14 0.84 20.97
C PRO A 91 40.73 1.39 21.26
N ALA A 92 39.73 0.50 21.27
CA ALA A 92 38.36 0.86 21.55
C ALA A 92 38.30 1.68 22.84
N ILE A 93 37.79 2.92 22.78
CA ILE A 93 37.57 3.71 23.98
C ILE A 93 36.39 3.01 24.69
N SER A 94 36.72 2.14 25.63
CA SER A 94 35.81 1.23 26.31
C SER A 94 34.75 1.92 27.18
N ASP A 95 34.81 3.24 27.32
CA ASP A 95 33.96 3.97 28.28
C ASP A 95 33.20 5.16 27.66
N LEU A 96 33.04 5.23 26.33
CA LEU A 96 32.30 6.33 25.70
C LEU A 96 30.80 6.26 26.03
N ALA A 97 30.24 5.07 26.23
CA ALA A 97 28.82 4.90 26.56
C ALA A 97 28.51 5.46 27.96
N SER A 98 29.42 5.34 28.93
CA SER A 98 29.21 5.88 30.29
C SER A 98 29.29 7.42 30.35
N ARG A 99 29.84 8.07 29.31
CA ARG A 99 29.92 9.53 29.21
C ARG A 99 28.76 10.17 28.44
N MET A 100 27.78 9.37 27.99
CA MET A 100 26.61 9.93 27.30
C MET A 100 25.74 10.66 28.34
N PRO A 101 25.50 11.98 28.16
CA PRO A 101 24.69 12.75 29.10
C PRO A 101 23.18 12.42 29.04
N LEU A 102 22.77 11.59 28.06
CA LEU A 102 21.38 11.17 27.95
C LEU A 102 21.17 9.91 28.79
N PRO A 103 20.16 9.87 29.66
CA PRO A 103 19.78 8.65 30.33
C PRO A 103 19.48 7.59 29.27
N ALA A 104 20.09 6.42 29.40
CA ALA A 104 19.70 5.26 28.63
C ALA A 104 18.27 4.93 29.07
N HIS A 105 17.29 5.34 28.26
CA HIS A 105 15.91 4.90 28.47
C HIS A 105 15.86 3.42 28.14
N ASP A 106 15.66 2.59 29.18
CA ASP A 106 15.44 1.15 29.04
C ASP A 106 14.13 0.84 28.27
N ALA A 107 13.22 1.83 28.19
CA ALA A 107 12.03 1.72 27.40
C ALA A 107 12.34 1.92 25.90
N PRO A 108 12.20 0.88 25.07
CA PRO A 108 12.55 1.00 23.65
C PRO A 108 11.58 1.96 22.97
N ALA A 109 12.11 3.03 22.35
CA ALA A 109 11.36 3.94 21.48
C ALA A 109 10.57 3.23 20.35
N GLN A 110 10.80 1.95 20.18
CA GLN A 110 10.12 1.04 19.26
C GLN A 110 8.63 0.79 19.58
N SER A 111 8.16 1.10 20.80
CA SER A 111 6.73 0.99 21.15
C SER A 111 5.84 2.02 20.46
N LEU A 112 6.43 3.08 19.87
CA LEU A 112 5.71 4.10 19.07
C LEU A 112 5.28 3.60 17.68
N VAL A 113 5.74 2.41 17.27
CA VAL A 113 5.45 1.81 15.96
C VAL A 113 5.10 0.35 16.15
N SER A 114 4.05 -0.14 15.48
CA SER A 114 3.70 -1.57 15.54
C SER A 114 4.88 -2.45 15.13
N ARG A 115 5.36 -3.29 16.04
CA ARG A 115 6.41 -4.30 15.80
C ARG A 115 5.91 -5.48 14.96
N ASN A 116 4.60 -5.63 14.84
CA ASN A 116 3.94 -6.79 14.24
C ASN A 116 3.47 -6.55 12.80
N ARG A 117 3.88 -5.44 12.18
CA ARG A 117 3.44 -5.06 10.83
C ARG A 117 3.69 -6.20 9.83
N GLY A 118 2.62 -6.69 9.20
CA GLY A 118 2.65 -7.81 8.25
C GLY A 118 2.73 -9.22 8.87
N ARG A 119 2.82 -9.35 10.21
CA ARG A 119 2.82 -10.66 10.91
C ARG A 119 1.45 -11.08 11.42
N LEU A 120 0.56 -10.10 11.66
CA LEU A 120 -0.80 -10.32 12.14
C LEU A 120 -1.78 -10.31 10.97
N SER A 121 -2.84 -11.13 11.08
CA SER A 121 -3.91 -11.15 10.08
C SER A 121 -4.89 -9.99 10.29
N PHE A 122 -5.12 -9.62 11.55
CA PHE A 122 -5.98 -8.52 11.97
C PHE A 122 -5.22 -7.71 13.03
N ASP A 123 -4.89 -6.46 12.70
CA ASP A 123 -4.03 -5.62 13.55
C ASP A 123 -4.79 -4.36 13.99
N PHE A 124 -5.28 -4.34 15.24
CA PHE A 124 -5.97 -3.21 15.86
C PHE A 124 -4.98 -2.19 16.47
N PHE A 125 -3.79 -2.02 15.88
CA PHE A 125 -2.83 -1.03 16.39
C PHE A 125 -3.37 0.39 16.26
N PRO A 126 -3.37 1.21 17.35
CA PRO A 126 -3.97 2.53 17.33
C PRO A 126 -3.26 3.50 16.39
N GLY A 127 -4.05 4.37 15.76
CA GLY A 127 -3.55 5.48 14.96
C GLY A 127 -2.95 5.11 13.60
N GLN A 128 -3.10 3.88 13.12
CA GLN A 128 -2.77 3.51 11.74
C GLN A 128 -3.89 3.92 10.77
N SER A 129 -3.50 4.50 9.64
CA SER A 129 -4.42 4.82 8.54
C SER A 129 -4.48 3.68 7.52
N ASN A 130 -5.60 3.54 6.82
CA ASN A 130 -5.75 2.55 5.76
C ASN A 130 -4.95 2.97 4.51
N ALA A 131 -3.94 2.18 4.17
CA ALA A 131 -3.06 2.45 3.02
C ALA A 131 -3.81 2.47 1.67
N SER A 132 -4.92 1.71 1.54
CA SER A 132 -5.72 1.67 0.31
C SER A 132 -6.47 2.98 0.05
N LEU A 133 -6.71 3.78 1.10
CA LEU A 133 -7.39 5.06 1.02
C LEU A 133 -6.46 6.23 0.67
N PHE A 134 -5.13 6.02 0.70
CA PHE A 134 -4.19 7.07 0.34
C PHE A 134 -4.44 7.55 -1.11
N PRO A 135 -4.56 8.87 -1.35
CA PRO A 135 -4.94 9.40 -2.66
C PRO A 135 -3.74 9.45 -3.62
N LEU A 136 -3.12 8.28 -3.88
CA LEU A 136 -1.83 8.16 -4.58
C LEU A 136 -1.80 8.83 -5.97
N LYS A 137 -2.91 8.72 -6.76
CA LYS A 137 -3.00 9.36 -8.08
C LYS A 137 -2.98 10.89 -7.95
N THR A 138 -3.75 11.42 -7.02
CA THR A 138 -3.84 12.86 -6.73
C THR A 138 -2.50 13.37 -6.19
N TRP A 139 -1.91 12.64 -5.24
CA TRP A 139 -0.61 12.98 -4.68
C TRP A 139 0.49 13.04 -5.75
N ARG A 140 0.59 12.00 -6.59
CA ARG A 140 1.54 11.95 -7.72
C ARG A 140 1.35 13.13 -8.68
N ARG A 141 0.11 13.50 -9.00
CA ARG A 141 -0.19 14.65 -9.85
C ARG A 141 0.38 15.95 -9.27
N TYR A 142 0.19 16.18 -7.97
CA TYR A 142 0.72 17.38 -7.30
C TYR A 142 2.24 17.37 -7.16
N LEU A 143 2.86 16.22 -6.90
CA LEU A 143 4.31 16.10 -6.94
C LEU A 143 4.88 16.47 -8.32
N THR A 144 4.31 15.91 -9.37
CA THR A 144 4.72 16.20 -10.76
C THR A 144 4.50 17.68 -11.09
N HIS A 145 3.36 18.25 -10.70
CA HIS A 145 3.07 19.67 -10.91
C HIS A 145 4.10 20.58 -10.19
N SER A 146 4.39 20.29 -8.92
CA SER A 146 5.36 21.05 -8.13
C SER A 146 6.76 20.98 -8.75
N LEU A 147 7.21 19.80 -9.21
CA LEU A 147 8.49 19.64 -9.90
C LEU A 147 8.55 20.43 -11.21
N SER A 148 7.45 20.46 -11.99
CA SER A 148 7.41 21.15 -13.29
C SER A 148 7.36 22.68 -13.14
N HIS A 149 6.79 23.22 -12.07
CA HIS A 149 6.59 24.66 -11.87
C HIS A 149 7.56 25.28 -10.83
N GLY A 150 7.99 24.51 -9.82
CA GLY A 150 8.94 24.96 -8.81
C GLY A 150 10.41 24.97 -9.26
N GLY A 151 10.68 24.27 -10.37
CA GLY A 151 12.01 24.21 -10.96
C GLY A 151 13.09 23.60 -10.05
N ALA A 152 14.33 23.65 -10.51
CA ALA A 152 15.48 23.15 -9.75
C ALA A 152 15.75 23.95 -8.46
N ASN A 153 15.33 25.21 -8.40
CA ASN A 153 15.60 26.08 -7.24
C ASN A 153 15.02 25.54 -5.93
N GLY A 154 13.79 24.97 -5.97
CA GLY A 154 13.17 24.35 -4.79
C GLY A 154 13.91 23.10 -4.28
N LEU A 155 14.72 22.46 -5.12
CA LEU A 155 15.48 21.25 -4.78
C LEU A 155 16.90 21.54 -4.31
N VAL A 156 17.52 22.64 -4.77
CA VAL A 156 18.93 22.95 -4.52
C VAL A 156 19.14 24.01 -3.44
N GLN A 157 18.10 24.73 -3.03
CA GLN A 157 18.19 25.79 -2.03
C GLN A 157 17.54 25.37 -0.72
N TYR A 158 18.12 25.83 0.39
CA TYR A 158 17.45 25.79 1.68
C TYR A 158 16.23 26.73 1.65
N GLY A 159 15.07 26.22 2.10
CA GLY A 159 13.86 27.01 2.25
C GLY A 159 13.80 27.78 3.57
N ASP A 160 12.66 28.43 3.82
CA ASP A 160 12.35 28.95 5.15
C ASP A 160 12.27 27.82 6.18
N ALA A 161 12.95 27.93 7.30
CA ALA A 161 12.91 26.94 8.38
C ALA A 161 11.48 26.72 8.94
N ALA A 162 10.63 27.75 8.89
CA ALA A 162 9.21 27.61 9.23
C ALA A 162 8.40 26.81 8.19
N GLY A 163 9.00 26.50 7.04
CA GLY A 163 8.35 25.79 5.94
C GLY A 163 7.73 26.68 4.88
N ALA A 164 7.28 26.08 3.79
CA ALA A 164 6.73 26.75 2.62
C ALA A 164 5.56 27.69 2.98
N SER A 165 5.66 28.96 2.59
CA SER A 165 4.62 29.97 2.90
C SER A 165 3.24 29.59 2.35
N ALA A 166 3.20 29.00 1.13
CA ALA A 166 1.97 28.50 0.53
C ALA A 166 1.28 27.42 1.38
N LEU A 167 2.06 26.51 2.00
CA LEU A 167 1.52 25.48 2.90
C LEU A 167 1.03 26.11 4.21
N ARG A 168 1.79 27.02 4.80
CA ARG A 168 1.40 27.75 6.02
C ARG A 168 0.08 28.51 5.84
N SER A 169 -0.08 29.18 4.70
CA SER A 169 -1.33 29.88 4.35
C SER A 169 -2.51 28.91 4.15
N ALA A 170 -2.26 27.77 3.50
CA ALA A 170 -3.30 26.76 3.30
C ALA A 170 -3.73 26.10 4.62
N ILE A 171 -2.80 25.87 5.55
CA ILE A 171 -3.08 25.37 6.91
C ILE A 171 -3.90 26.40 7.70
N ALA A 172 -3.52 27.69 7.68
CA ALA A 172 -4.28 28.74 8.36
C ALA A 172 -5.74 28.80 7.89
N ALA A 173 -5.98 28.72 6.57
CA ALA A 173 -7.31 28.66 5.99
C ALA A 173 -8.09 27.39 6.42
N HIS A 174 -7.42 26.25 6.48
CA HIS A 174 -8.02 24.98 6.93
C HIS A 174 -8.42 25.06 8.41
N LEU A 175 -7.55 25.57 9.28
CA LEU A 175 -7.81 25.72 10.71
C LEU A 175 -8.97 26.68 11.00
N GLY A 176 -9.09 27.78 10.21
CA GLY A 176 -10.24 28.68 10.30
C GLY A 176 -11.55 27.96 10.06
N ALA A 177 -11.63 27.15 9.03
CA ALA A 177 -12.83 26.41 8.64
C ALA A 177 -13.12 25.19 9.53
N ALA A 178 -12.09 24.47 9.96
CA ALA A 178 -12.24 23.19 10.67
C ALA A 178 -12.23 23.33 12.21
N ARG A 179 -11.50 24.33 12.75
CA ARG A 179 -11.23 24.47 14.20
C ARG A 179 -11.61 25.82 14.78
N GLY A 180 -12.15 26.74 13.98
CA GLY A 180 -12.52 28.10 14.41
C GLY A 180 -11.33 28.99 14.80
N MET A 181 -10.13 28.64 14.37
CA MET A 181 -8.88 29.34 14.70
C MET A 181 -8.57 30.44 13.68
N VAL A 182 -8.41 31.66 14.12
CA VAL A 182 -7.87 32.74 13.28
C VAL A 182 -6.34 32.79 13.50
N VAL A 183 -5.58 32.31 12.51
CA VAL A 183 -4.13 32.13 12.63
C VAL A 183 -3.41 32.94 11.56
N ASP A 184 -2.41 33.74 11.98
CA ASP A 184 -1.44 34.32 11.06
C ASP A 184 -0.49 33.19 10.55
N PRO A 185 -0.33 33.00 9.22
CA PRO A 185 0.63 32.05 8.68
C PRO A 185 2.07 32.24 9.20
N ALA A 186 2.46 33.40 9.67
CA ALA A 186 3.76 33.66 10.31
C ALA A 186 3.91 32.92 11.65
N CYS A 187 2.81 32.61 12.33
CA CYS A 187 2.78 31.86 13.58
C CYS A 187 2.84 30.32 13.38
N ILE A 188 2.84 29.86 12.13
CA ILE A 188 2.86 28.44 11.79
C ILE A 188 4.29 28.01 11.43
N THR A 189 4.76 26.92 12.01
CA THR A 189 6.00 26.24 11.64
C THR A 189 5.71 24.79 11.23
N ILE A 190 6.14 24.38 10.04
CA ILE A 190 6.02 23.03 9.54
C ILE A 190 7.04 22.12 10.24
N VAL A 191 6.59 20.95 10.70
CA VAL A 191 7.41 19.98 11.44
C VAL A 191 7.33 18.58 10.84
N ASN A 192 8.28 17.71 11.16
CA ASN A 192 8.31 16.29 10.73
C ASN A 192 7.35 15.43 11.57
N GLY A 193 6.05 15.76 11.53
CA GLY A 193 5.02 15.16 12.37
C GLY A 193 4.99 15.73 13.79
N ALA A 194 3.94 15.38 14.56
CA ALA A 194 3.72 15.91 15.92
C ALA A 194 4.91 15.68 16.86
N GLN A 195 5.61 14.54 16.74
CA GLN A 195 6.75 14.21 17.61
C GLN A 195 7.87 15.26 17.57
N GLU A 196 8.17 15.86 16.42
CA GLU A 196 9.14 16.94 16.33
C GLU A 196 8.61 18.22 16.98
N GLY A 197 7.31 18.52 16.80
CA GLY A 197 6.67 19.65 17.47
C GLY A 197 6.71 19.52 19.00
N ILE A 198 6.47 18.33 19.53
CA ILE A 198 6.62 17.98 20.95
C ILE A 198 8.06 18.21 21.42
N ALA A 199 9.06 17.73 20.65
CA ALA A 199 10.47 17.91 20.98
C ALA A 199 10.91 19.38 20.96
N ILE A 200 10.39 20.18 20.02
CA ILE A 200 10.62 21.63 19.96
C ILE A 200 10.03 22.32 21.21
N ALA A 201 8.77 22.00 21.56
CA ALA A 201 8.13 22.55 22.74
C ALA A 201 8.89 22.16 24.02
N ALA A 202 9.29 20.89 24.15
CA ALA A 202 10.13 20.43 25.28
C ALA A 202 11.43 21.24 25.38
N ARG A 203 12.13 21.42 24.27
CA ARG A 203 13.41 22.17 24.22
C ARG A 203 13.26 23.64 24.59
N LEU A 204 12.11 24.27 24.30
CA LEU A 204 11.88 25.68 24.58
C LEU A 204 11.40 25.94 26.00
N PHE A 205 10.59 25.05 26.57
CA PHE A 205 9.88 25.31 27.84
C PHE A 205 10.31 24.39 28.98
N LEU A 206 11.04 23.32 28.70
CA LEU A 206 11.48 22.36 29.69
C LEU A 206 13.02 22.31 29.74
N GLY A 207 13.52 21.91 30.91
CA GLY A 207 14.94 21.70 31.17
C GLY A 207 15.13 20.95 32.48
N PRO A 208 16.37 20.71 32.92
CA PRO A 208 16.64 19.99 34.15
C PRO A 208 15.87 20.55 35.34
N GLY A 209 15.07 19.71 35.97
CA GLY A 209 14.24 20.08 37.14
C GLY A 209 12.94 20.83 36.84
N ALA A 210 12.66 21.22 35.59
CA ALA A 210 11.36 21.75 35.22
C ALA A 210 10.25 20.69 35.36
N THR A 211 9.02 21.14 35.60
CA THR A 211 7.85 20.26 35.68
C THR A 211 7.08 20.31 34.37
N ALA A 212 6.81 19.14 33.79
CA ALA A 212 5.84 18.94 32.73
C ALA A 212 4.59 18.28 33.28
N ILE A 213 3.45 18.92 33.13
CA ILE A 213 2.15 18.35 33.54
C ILE A 213 1.60 17.58 32.36
N VAL A 214 1.17 16.34 32.58
CA VAL A 214 0.63 15.45 31.55
C VAL A 214 -0.66 14.76 32.02
N GLU A 215 -1.51 14.40 31.10
CA GLU A 215 -2.62 13.47 31.35
C GLU A 215 -2.08 12.11 31.81
N THR A 216 -2.80 11.39 32.67
CA THR A 216 -2.44 10.01 33.02
C THR A 216 -3.66 9.09 32.88
N PRO A 217 -3.63 8.16 31.90
CA PRO A 217 -2.57 7.84 30.95
C PRO A 217 -2.40 8.91 29.85
N CYS A 218 -1.21 8.95 29.18
CA CYS A 218 -0.92 9.86 28.08
C CYS A 218 -0.08 9.21 26.97
N TYR A 219 0.15 9.94 25.88
CA TYR A 219 1.00 9.50 24.79
C TYR A 219 2.47 9.35 25.23
N GLN A 220 3.01 8.14 25.07
CA GLN A 220 4.37 7.79 25.49
C GLN A 220 5.44 8.66 24.81
N GLY A 221 5.23 9.02 23.51
CA GLY A 221 6.17 9.85 22.78
C GLY A 221 6.34 11.27 23.36
N ALA A 222 5.29 11.83 23.96
CA ALA A 222 5.37 13.11 24.67
C ALA A 222 6.11 12.95 26.02
N ALA A 223 5.72 11.96 26.83
CA ALA A 223 6.34 11.69 28.10
C ALA A 223 7.86 11.50 27.97
N LEU A 224 8.30 10.61 27.05
CA LEU A 224 9.72 10.36 26.79
C LEU A 224 10.47 11.61 26.28
N ALA A 225 9.85 12.46 25.47
CA ALA A 225 10.48 13.70 24.99
C ALA A 225 10.70 14.70 26.14
N PHE A 226 9.76 14.77 27.09
CA PHE A 226 9.87 15.66 28.25
C PHE A 226 10.93 15.16 29.24
N GLU A 227 10.94 13.86 29.55
CA GLU A 227 11.97 13.24 30.38
C GLU A 227 13.38 13.40 29.77
N ALA A 228 13.49 13.22 28.44
CA ALA A 228 14.77 13.43 27.74
C ALA A 228 15.28 14.89 27.82
N SER A 229 14.40 15.86 28.07
CA SER A 229 14.78 17.25 28.35
C SER A 229 15.19 17.50 29.81
N GLY A 230 15.16 16.46 30.66
CA GLY A 230 15.44 16.52 32.10
C GLY A 230 14.27 17.02 32.95
N ALA A 231 13.07 17.10 32.39
CA ALA A 231 11.88 17.50 33.13
C ALA A 231 11.30 16.35 33.97
N ARG A 232 10.65 16.72 35.07
CA ARG A 232 9.85 15.80 35.88
C ARG A 232 8.42 15.77 35.38
N LEU A 233 7.86 14.57 35.19
CA LEU A 233 6.45 14.43 34.83
C LEU A 233 5.56 14.49 36.07
N THR A 234 4.47 15.25 35.98
CA THR A 234 3.38 15.26 36.95
C THR A 234 2.08 14.85 36.24
N GLY A 235 1.59 13.65 36.53
CA GLY A 235 0.37 13.12 35.94
C GLY A 235 -0.87 13.63 36.63
N VAL A 236 -1.88 14.03 35.85
CA VAL A 236 -3.21 14.39 36.28
C VAL A 236 -4.22 13.38 35.73
N ALA A 237 -5.08 12.86 36.58
CA ALA A 237 -6.02 11.81 36.22
C ALA A 237 -7.03 12.27 35.15
N VAL A 238 -7.48 11.30 34.35
CA VAL A 238 -8.48 11.47 33.27
C VAL A 238 -9.73 10.66 33.61
N ASP A 239 -10.89 11.24 33.38
CA ASP A 239 -12.19 10.57 33.42
C ASP A 239 -12.97 10.82 32.12
N GLU A 240 -14.29 10.60 32.11
CA GLU A 240 -15.16 10.80 30.94
C GLU A 240 -15.19 12.22 30.39
N ASP A 241 -14.96 13.24 31.21
CA ASP A 241 -14.88 14.64 30.84
C ASP A 241 -13.46 15.13 30.51
N GLY A 242 -12.51 14.21 30.35
CA GLY A 242 -11.09 14.47 30.08
C GLY A 242 -10.27 14.65 31.36
N VAL A 243 -9.15 15.38 31.28
CA VAL A 243 -8.27 15.61 32.43
C VAL A 243 -8.98 16.41 33.54
N LYS A 244 -8.80 15.99 34.80
CA LYS A 244 -9.41 16.61 35.97
C LYS A 244 -8.73 17.93 36.31
N ALA A 245 -9.32 19.03 35.86
CA ALA A 245 -8.72 20.36 35.98
C ALA A 245 -8.50 20.81 37.45
N ASP A 246 -9.30 20.32 38.37
CA ASP A 246 -9.21 20.56 39.82
C ASP A 246 -8.07 19.79 40.51
N GLU A 247 -7.55 18.73 39.90
CA GLU A 247 -6.39 17.97 40.37
C GLU A 247 -5.05 18.55 39.83
N ILE A 248 -5.06 19.57 38.98
CA ILE A 248 -3.84 20.20 38.50
C ILE A 248 -3.14 20.92 39.64
N PRO A 249 -1.90 20.58 40.00
CA PRO A 249 -1.20 21.18 41.11
C PRO A 249 -0.96 22.67 40.90
N GLU A 250 -1.17 23.48 41.93
CA GLU A 250 -0.77 24.89 41.88
C GLU A 250 0.75 25.02 41.90
N GLY A 251 1.26 26.02 41.19
CA GLY A 251 2.67 26.32 41.12
C GLY A 251 3.21 26.40 39.69
N ARG A 252 4.47 26.76 39.57
CA ARG A 252 5.11 27.02 38.28
C ARG A 252 5.41 25.70 37.56
N ALA A 253 4.79 25.48 36.40
CA ALA A 253 5.15 24.42 35.47
C ALA A 253 5.71 25.00 34.16
N GLY A 254 6.58 24.27 33.49
CA GLY A 254 7.11 24.70 32.18
C GLY A 254 6.06 24.55 31.08
N LEU A 255 5.30 23.46 31.13
CA LEU A 255 4.37 23.06 30.07
C LEU A 255 3.27 22.15 30.63
N ILE A 256 2.05 22.28 30.14
CA ILE A 256 0.97 21.27 30.28
C ILE A 256 0.64 20.67 28.90
N TYR A 257 0.71 19.35 28.77
CA TYR A 257 0.44 18.61 27.54
C TYR A 257 -0.93 17.94 27.61
N LEU A 258 -1.77 18.18 26.60
CA LEU A 258 -3.15 17.72 26.55
C LEU A 258 -3.53 17.23 25.16
N THR A 259 -4.45 16.26 25.09
CA THR A 259 -5.10 15.76 23.88
C THR A 259 -6.62 16.01 23.94
N PRO A 260 -7.09 17.26 23.94
CA PRO A 260 -8.42 17.66 24.43
C PRO A 260 -9.58 17.31 23.50
N SER A 261 -9.32 17.04 22.22
CA SER A 261 -10.36 16.68 21.24
C SER A 261 -10.72 15.19 21.27
N HIS A 262 -9.74 14.36 21.62
CA HIS A 262 -9.84 12.93 21.74
C HIS A 262 -8.64 12.45 22.56
N GLN A 263 -8.83 12.32 23.86
CA GLN A 263 -7.77 12.01 24.81
C GLN A 263 -7.08 10.68 24.46
N PHE A 264 -5.77 10.70 24.35
CA PHE A 264 -5.03 9.48 24.10
C PHE A 264 -4.56 8.86 25.43
N PRO A 265 -4.94 7.60 25.73
CA PRO A 265 -5.63 6.63 24.85
C PRO A 265 -7.12 6.45 25.14
N THR A 266 -7.71 7.11 26.13
CA THR A 266 -9.07 6.81 26.63
C THR A 266 -10.19 7.25 25.68
N GLY A 267 -9.89 8.15 24.73
CA GLY A 267 -10.87 8.71 23.81
C GLY A 267 -11.86 9.69 24.49
N ALA A 268 -11.62 10.08 25.71
CA ALA A 268 -12.44 11.08 26.42
C ALA A 268 -12.30 12.46 25.75
N GLU A 269 -13.39 13.21 25.70
CA GLU A 269 -13.40 14.58 25.19
C GLU A 269 -13.34 15.58 26.35
N LEU A 270 -12.36 16.49 26.32
CA LEU A 270 -12.23 17.50 27.36
C LEU A 270 -13.42 18.46 27.35
N SER A 271 -14.17 18.49 28.45
CA SER A 271 -15.38 19.29 28.58
C SER A 271 -15.12 20.80 28.51
N PRO A 272 -16.10 21.63 28.03
CA PRO A 272 -15.92 23.08 27.90
C PRO A 272 -15.57 23.77 29.23
N ASP A 273 -16.10 23.29 30.34
CA ASP A 273 -15.82 23.84 31.66
C ASP A 273 -14.36 23.59 32.09
N ARG A 274 -13.87 22.37 31.88
CA ARG A 274 -12.48 22.02 32.17
C ARG A 274 -11.51 22.75 31.24
N ARG A 275 -11.86 22.96 29.97
CA ARG A 275 -11.07 23.80 29.04
C ARG A 275 -10.89 25.20 29.61
N ARG A 276 -11.98 25.84 30.10
CA ARG A 276 -11.92 27.17 30.70
C ARG A 276 -11.07 27.19 31.98
N ALA A 277 -11.24 26.18 32.84
CA ALA A 277 -10.48 26.07 34.10
C ALA A 277 -8.97 25.91 33.84
N ILE A 278 -8.58 25.08 32.87
CA ILE A 278 -7.17 24.86 32.49
C ILE A 278 -6.56 26.13 31.89
N VAL A 279 -7.28 26.85 31.02
CA VAL A 279 -6.80 28.13 30.47
C VAL A 279 -6.60 29.15 31.58
N ALA A 280 -7.55 29.25 32.52
CA ALA A 280 -7.45 30.15 33.67
C ALA A 280 -6.25 29.78 34.57
N TRP A 281 -6.04 28.47 34.79
CA TRP A 281 -4.90 27.97 35.56
C TRP A 281 -3.58 28.30 34.85
N ALA A 282 -3.47 28.04 33.53
CA ALA A 282 -2.27 28.28 32.74
C ALA A 282 -1.88 29.77 32.79
N ARG A 283 -2.84 30.67 32.62
CA ARG A 283 -2.59 32.13 32.72
C ARG A 283 -2.15 32.56 34.11
N ARG A 284 -2.76 32.03 35.18
CA ARG A 284 -2.37 32.35 36.58
C ARG A 284 -0.94 31.90 36.89
N ASN A 285 -0.57 30.72 36.37
CA ASN A 285 0.73 30.10 36.71
C ASN A 285 1.83 30.40 35.67
N GLY A 286 1.53 31.17 34.61
CA GLY A 286 2.49 31.52 33.56
C GLY A 286 2.97 30.30 32.78
N CYS A 287 2.09 29.32 32.57
CA CYS A 287 2.38 28.06 31.93
C CYS A 287 1.81 28.04 30.51
N TYR A 288 2.54 27.45 29.53
CA TYR A 288 2.00 27.20 28.20
C TYR A 288 1.26 25.86 28.14
N ILE A 289 0.16 25.86 27.37
CA ILE A 289 -0.57 24.64 27.02
C ILE A 289 -0.04 24.13 25.70
N LEU A 290 0.37 22.85 25.63
CA LEU A 290 0.66 22.13 24.38
C LEU A 290 -0.55 21.27 24.05
N GLU A 291 -1.38 21.75 23.10
CA GLU A 291 -2.58 21.08 22.61
C GLU A 291 -2.20 20.18 21.42
N ASP A 292 -2.18 18.86 21.61
CA ASP A 292 -1.92 17.89 20.54
C ASP A 292 -3.25 17.40 19.93
N ASP A 293 -3.53 17.88 18.73
CA ASP A 293 -4.78 17.68 18.01
C ASP A 293 -4.55 16.72 16.81
N TYR A 294 -4.22 15.48 17.14
CA TYR A 294 -3.70 14.50 16.18
C TYR A 294 -4.76 13.87 15.26
N ASP A 295 -6.06 13.86 15.63
CA ASP A 295 -7.13 13.16 14.89
C ASP A 295 -8.48 13.88 14.84
N SER A 296 -8.52 15.17 15.15
CA SER A 296 -9.75 16.00 15.14
C SER A 296 -10.44 16.12 13.78
N ASP A 297 -9.75 15.82 12.69
CA ASP A 297 -10.35 15.69 11.37
C ASP A 297 -11.42 14.58 11.29
N PHE A 298 -11.43 13.63 12.25
CA PHE A 298 -12.28 12.43 12.27
C PHE A 298 -13.32 12.49 13.38
N ARG A 299 -14.24 13.42 13.29
CA ARG A 299 -15.43 13.47 14.15
C ARG A 299 -16.63 12.90 13.40
N TYR A 300 -17.32 11.95 14.02
CA TYR A 300 -18.45 11.22 13.43
C TYR A 300 -19.79 11.69 13.99
N ASP A 301 -19.80 12.24 15.19
CA ASP A 301 -21.00 12.70 15.86
C ASP A 301 -20.85 14.15 16.35
N GLY A 302 -21.91 14.94 16.25
CA GLY A 302 -21.95 16.33 16.69
C GLY A 302 -21.11 17.31 15.87
N SER A 303 -21.06 18.56 16.33
CA SER A 303 -20.22 19.62 15.74
C SER A 303 -18.80 19.57 16.27
N PRO A 304 -17.78 19.92 15.45
CA PRO A 304 -16.42 20.03 15.94
C PRO A 304 -16.34 21.01 17.12
N LEU A 305 -15.64 20.59 18.19
CA LEU A 305 -15.32 21.54 19.26
C LEU A 305 -14.20 22.49 18.83
N PRO A 306 -14.29 23.77 19.19
CA PRO A 306 -13.17 24.68 18.99
C PRO A 306 -11.93 24.19 19.74
N ALA A 307 -10.76 24.39 19.13
CA ALA A 307 -9.48 24.14 19.80
C ALA A 307 -9.33 25.05 21.03
N ILE A 308 -8.56 24.66 22.04
CA ILE A 308 -8.16 25.53 23.14
C ILE A 308 -7.45 26.77 22.57
N ALA A 309 -6.57 26.55 21.59
CA ALA A 309 -5.86 27.60 20.87
C ALA A 309 -6.78 28.61 20.16
N ALA A 310 -8.02 28.25 19.82
CA ALA A 310 -9.01 29.18 19.26
C ALA A 310 -9.49 30.21 20.29
N THR A 311 -9.56 29.83 21.56
CA THR A 311 -10.05 30.67 22.67
C THR A 311 -8.95 31.27 23.52
N ALA A 312 -7.77 30.69 23.52
CA ALA A 312 -6.61 31.09 24.29
C ALA A 312 -5.30 31.07 23.47
N PRO A 313 -5.25 31.80 22.34
CA PRO A 313 -4.05 31.78 21.45
C PRO A 313 -2.82 32.42 22.09
N ASP A 314 -2.97 33.14 23.18
CA ASP A 314 -1.90 33.81 23.94
C ASP A 314 -1.03 32.84 24.76
N CYS A 315 -1.60 31.71 25.20
CA CYS A 315 -0.93 30.74 26.06
C CYS A 315 -0.96 29.30 25.54
N THR A 316 -1.40 29.08 24.28
CA THR A 316 -1.51 27.72 23.71
C THR A 316 -0.61 27.55 22.49
N LEU A 317 0.21 26.51 22.51
CA LEU A 317 0.86 25.95 21.32
C LEU A 317 -0.01 24.81 20.82
N TYR A 318 -0.42 24.90 19.54
CA TYR A 318 -1.27 23.91 18.92
C TYR A 318 -0.48 23.04 17.96
N LEU A 319 -0.55 21.71 18.11
CA LEU A 319 0.06 20.72 17.25
C LEU A 319 -0.99 20.09 16.35
N GLY A 320 -0.74 20.11 15.05
CA GLY A 320 -1.50 19.36 14.07
C GLY A 320 -0.63 18.43 13.25
N THR A 321 -1.21 17.37 12.73
CA THR A 321 -0.47 16.39 11.93
C THR A 321 -1.28 15.87 10.76
N PHE A 322 -0.63 15.63 9.62
CA PHE A 322 -1.21 14.96 8.45
C PHE A 322 -0.99 13.44 8.47
N SER A 323 -0.38 12.91 9.54
CA SER A 323 -0.08 11.47 9.67
C SER A 323 -1.35 10.60 9.65
N LYS A 324 -2.47 11.12 10.16
CA LYS A 324 -3.74 10.38 10.26
C LYS A 324 -4.63 10.63 9.05
N SER A 325 -4.60 11.82 8.48
CA SER A 325 -5.42 12.20 7.33
C SER A 325 -4.82 11.81 5.98
N LEU A 326 -3.49 11.81 5.84
CA LEU A 326 -2.81 11.36 4.62
C LEU A 326 -1.98 10.11 4.86
N GLY A 327 -1.00 10.18 5.77
CA GLY A 327 -0.17 9.02 6.06
C GLY A 327 1.09 9.39 6.84
N ALA A 328 1.44 8.57 7.81
CA ALA A 328 2.57 8.79 8.71
C ALA A 328 3.93 8.82 7.98
N GLY A 329 4.03 8.17 6.82
CA GLY A 329 5.25 8.13 6.01
C GLY A 329 5.63 9.47 5.36
N LEU A 330 4.68 10.40 5.21
CA LEU A 330 4.95 11.74 4.65
C LEU A 330 5.71 12.65 5.63
N ARG A 331 5.67 12.34 6.93
CA ARG A 331 6.32 13.12 7.97
C ARG A 331 5.98 14.61 7.92
N LEU A 332 4.70 14.95 7.72
CA LEU A 332 4.20 16.33 7.72
C LEU A 332 3.29 16.57 8.92
N GLY A 333 3.57 17.66 9.63
CA GLY A 333 2.79 18.21 10.71
C GLY A 333 3.09 19.69 10.83
N TYR A 334 2.50 20.35 11.80
CA TYR A 334 2.72 21.76 12.05
C TYR A 334 2.47 22.12 13.51
N ILE A 335 3.15 23.17 13.96
CA ILE A 335 2.94 23.82 15.24
C ILE A 335 2.47 25.26 15.00
N VAL A 336 1.37 25.66 15.66
CA VAL A 336 0.94 27.04 15.73
C VAL A 336 1.35 27.58 17.08
N ALA A 337 2.16 28.61 17.11
CA ALA A 337 2.65 29.19 18.35
C ALA A 337 2.07 30.61 18.56
N PRO A 338 1.92 31.07 19.81
CA PRO A 338 1.62 32.46 20.10
C PRO A 338 2.62 33.42 19.40
N PRO A 339 2.24 34.61 18.92
CA PRO A 339 3.11 35.50 18.17
C PRO A 339 4.46 35.78 18.85
N ARG A 340 4.44 35.89 20.20
CA ARG A 340 5.66 36.12 20.99
C ARG A 340 6.64 34.95 21.04
N VAL A 341 6.17 33.75 20.69
CA VAL A 341 6.94 32.48 20.74
C VAL A 341 7.23 31.93 19.34
N ALA A 342 6.51 32.39 18.31
CA ALA A 342 6.61 31.88 16.95
C ALA A 342 8.04 31.92 16.38
N GLU A 343 8.76 33.04 16.65
CA GLU A 343 10.18 33.19 16.23
C GLU A 343 11.08 32.19 16.95
N ALA A 344 10.90 31.98 18.26
CA ALA A 344 11.68 31.00 19.00
C ALA A 344 11.45 29.56 18.49
N VAL A 345 10.21 29.22 18.14
CA VAL A 345 9.86 27.91 17.52
C VAL A 345 10.56 27.76 16.16
N ARG A 346 10.53 28.81 15.31
CA ARG A 346 11.21 28.82 14.02
C ARG A 346 12.74 28.67 14.17
N ASN A 347 13.32 29.37 15.12
CA ASN A 347 14.77 29.29 15.41
C ASN A 347 15.15 27.91 15.94
N ALA A 348 14.38 27.31 16.84
CA ALA A 348 14.61 25.95 17.31
C ALA A 348 14.50 24.93 16.15
N LYS A 349 13.53 25.11 15.25
CA LYS A 349 13.41 24.28 14.04
C LYS A 349 14.62 24.44 13.10
N ALA A 350 15.10 25.67 12.89
CA ALA A 350 16.28 25.92 12.08
C ALA A 350 17.52 25.23 12.64
N LEU A 351 17.72 25.28 13.95
CA LEU A 351 18.84 24.61 14.63
C LEU A 351 18.74 23.08 14.62
N LEU A 352 17.53 22.51 14.51
CA LEU A 352 17.37 21.07 14.44
C LEU A 352 17.72 20.51 13.06
N ASN A 353 17.21 21.11 11.99
CA ASN A 353 17.33 20.52 10.65
C ASN A 353 17.08 21.49 9.48
N ASN A 354 17.10 22.79 9.69
CA ASN A 354 16.84 23.82 8.65
C ASN A 354 15.51 23.70 7.89
N GLY A 355 14.50 23.04 8.50
CA GLY A 355 13.17 22.91 7.89
C GLY A 355 12.91 21.54 7.25
N ASN A 356 11.74 21.38 6.65
CA ASN A 356 11.29 20.14 6.02
C ASN A 356 11.60 20.11 4.51
N ALA A 357 11.62 18.91 3.91
CA ALA A 357 11.73 18.73 2.47
C ALA A 357 10.68 19.58 1.73
N TRP A 358 11.10 20.31 0.70
CA TRP A 358 10.25 21.26 -0.03
C TRP A 358 9.11 20.56 -0.81
N LEU A 359 9.41 19.45 -1.49
CA LEU A 359 8.51 18.87 -2.51
C LEU A 359 7.18 18.41 -1.92
N ASP A 360 7.22 17.74 -0.78
CA ASP A 360 5.99 17.27 -0.12
C ASP A 360 5.15 18.40 0.43
N GLN A 361 5.79 19.48 0.90
CA GLN A 361 5.11 20.70 1.33
C GLN A 361 4.39 21.38 0.16
N ALA A 362 5.05 21.51 -0.98
CA ALA A 362 4.47 22.12 -2.19
C ALA A 362 3.28 21.31 -2.70
N ALA A 363 3.40 19.97 -2.74
CA ALA A 363 2.32 19.07 -3.16
C ALA A 363 1.11 19.14 -2.24
N LEU A 364 1.33 19.21 -0.92
CA LEU A 364 0.26 19.34 0.07
C LEU A 364 -0.43 20.70 -0.01
N ALA A 365 0.32 21.79 -0.13
CA ALA A 365 -0.21 23.14 -0.30
C ALA A 365 -1.18 23.20 -1.49
N GLU A 366 -0.78 22.64 -2.62
CA GLU A 366 -1.59 22.59 -3.83
C GLU A 366 -2.82 21.69 -3.66
N MET A 367 -2.68 20.55 -2.99
CA MET A 367 -3.80 19.65 -2.68
C MET A 367 -4.84 20.31 -1.75
N MET A 368 -4.40 21.12 -0.80
CA MET A 368 -5.29 21.89 0.10
C MET A 368 -5.96 23.03 -0.66
N ARG A 369 -5.22 23.82 -1.42
CA ARG A 369 -5.70 24.96 -2.18
C ARG A 369 -6.75 24.57 -3.22
N SER A 370 -6.56 23.43 -3.90
CA SER A 370 -7.49 22.90 -4.91
C SER A 370 -8.79 22.30 -4.33
N GLY A 371 -8.92 22.19 -3.00
CA GLY A 371 -10.03 21.50 -2.33
C GLY A 371 -9.93 19.96 -2.34
N SER A 372 -8.92 19.39 -3.01
CA SER A 372 -8.74 17.94 -3.08
C SER A 372 -8.48 17.31 -1.71
N PHE A 373 -7.84 18.03 -0.79
CA PHE A 373 -7.62 17.58 0.58
C PHE A 373 -8.95 17.44 1.34
N ARG A 374 -9.85 18.43 1.22
CA ARG A 374 -11.18 18.38 1.84
C ARG A 374 -12.01 17.22 1.31
N ALA A 375 -12.02 17.02 -0.01
CA ALA A 375 -12.72 15.89 -0.63
C ALA A 375 -12.16 14.53 -0.15
N HIS A 376 -10.84 14.44 0.03
CA HIS A 376 -10.19 13.28 0.60
C HIS A 376 -10.62 13.02 2.04
N LEU A 377 -10.60 14.04 2.91
CA LEU A 377 -11.06 13.94 4.31
C LEU A 377 -12.51 13.45 4.39
N THR A 378 -13.42 13.99 3.58
CA THR A 378 -14.82 13.54 3.55
C THR A 378 -14.93 12.05 3.25
N ARG A 379 -14.17 11.56 2.25
CA ARG A 379 -14.19 10.14 1.86
C ARG A 379 -13.65 9.22 2.95
N ILE A 380 -12.50 9.54 3.53
CA ILE A 380 -11.89 8.67 4.55
C ILE A 380 -12.68 8.70 5.86
N ARG A 381 -13.31 9.83 6.20
CA ARG A 381 -14.19 9.96 7.38
C ARG A 381 -15.37 8.99 7.30
N SER A 382 -16.06 8.91 6.15
CA SER A 382 -17.16 7.96 5.95
C SER A 382 -16.70 6.52 6.13
N HIS A 383 -15.54 6.16 5.53
CA HIS A 383 -15.01 4.81 5.65
C HIS A 383 -14.62 4.46 7.11
N TYR A 384 -14.02 5.39 7.83
CA TYR A 384 -13.65 5.15 9.23
C TYR A 384 -14.87 5.07 10.15
N ALA A 385 -15.94 5.82 9.86
CA ALA A 385 -17.22 5.68 10.56
C ALA A 385 -17.82 4.28 10.38
N GLU A 386 -17.84 3.74 9.15
CA GLU A 386 -18.27 2.36 8.88
C GLU A 386 -17.43 1.32 9.63
N SER A 387 -16.12 1.53 9.68
CA SER A 387 -15.19 0.66 10.41
C SER A 387 -15.45 0.69 11.92
N LEU A 388 -15.73 1.87 12.48
CA LEU A 388 -16.10 2.05 13.89
C LEU A 388 -17.43 1.34 14.22
N ASP A 389 -18.47 1.56 13.41
CA ASP A 389 -19.77 0.90 13.58
C ASP A 389 -19.63 -0.64 13.57
N SER A 390 -18.81 -1.15 12.65
CA SER A 390 -18.52 -2.59 12.58
C SER A 390 -17.78 -3.10 13.84
N LEU A 391 -16.82 -2.33 14.36
CA LEU A 391 -16.10 -2.70 15.58
C LEU A 391 -17.02 -2.76 16.79
N LEU A 392 -17.82 -1.71 17.02
CA LEU A 392 -18.75 -1.64 18.14
C LEU A 392 -19.83 -2.74 18.06
N ALA A 393 -20.38 -2.97 16.86
CA ALA A 393 -21.35 -4.05 16.64
C ALA A 393 -20.73 -5.44 16.86
N SER A 394 -19.49 -5.66 16.46
CA SER A 394 -18.78 -6.92 16.63
C SER A 394 -18.43 -7.18 18.11
N LEU A 395 -17.92 -6.16 18.83
CA LEU A 395 -17.66 -6.27 20.25
C LEU A 395 -18.95 -6.60 21.02
N LYS A 396 -20.05 -5.90 20.72
CA LYS A 396 -21.36 -6.18 21.35
C LYS A 396 -21.87 -7.59 21.05
N ARG A 397 -21.67 -8.11 19.85
CA ARG A 397 -22.12 -9.45 19.44
C ARG A 397 -21.37 -10.56 20.19
N HIS A 398 -20.07 -10.39 20.39
CA HIS A 398 -19.20 -11.43 20.91
C HIS A 398 -18.97 -11.34 22.44
N PHE A 399 -19.03 -10.13 22.99
CA PHE A 399 -18.71 -9.87 24.41
C PHE A 399 -19.87 -9.24 25.19
N GLY A 400 -21.06 -9.11 24.56
CA GLY A 400 -22.24 -8.55 25.23
C GLY A 400 -22.18 -7.02 25.35
N ASP A 401 -22.73 -6.47 26.45
CA ASP A 401 -22.65 -5.05 26.71
C ASP A 401 -21.21 -4.68 27.10
N VAL A 402 -20.55 -3.92 26.23
CA VAL A 402 -19.15 -3.51 26.37
C VAL A 402 -19.03 -2.06 26.80
N ASP A 403 -18.12 -1.79 27.73
CA ASP A 403 -17.75 -0.44 28.13
C ASP A 403 -16.63 0.09 27.22
N VAL A 404 -17.02 0.93 26.24
CA VAL A 404 -16.11 1.48 25.24
C VAL A 404 -16.23 3.00 25.21
N SER A 405 -15.11 3.71 25.33
CA SER A 405 -15.03 5.16 25.14
C SER A 405 -14.32 5.52 23.84
N GLY A 406 -14.45 6.78 23.38
CA GLY A 406 -13.83 7.26 22.13
C GLY A 406 -14.65 7.00 20.86
N GLY A 407 -15.90 6.54 20.96
CA GLY A 407 -16.75 6.22 19.81
C GLY A 407 -17.32 7.43 19.04
N ALA A 408 -17.15 8.66 19.51
CA ALA A 408 -17.64 9.85 18.81
C ALA A 408 -16.65 10.44 17.82
N ALA A 409 -15.38 10.12 17.94
CA ALA A 409 -14.29 10.70 17.14
C ALA A 409 -13.07 9.79 17.05
N GLY A 410 -12.07 10.18 16.28
CA GLY A 410 -10.74 9.58 16.24
C GLY A 410 -10.59 8.35 15.38
N LEU A 411 -9.56 7.56 15.66
CA LEU A 411 -9.14 6.38 14.87
C LEU A 411 -9.00 5.11 15.73
N HIS A 412 -9.30 5.21 17.01
CA HIS A 412 -9.29 4.11 17.98
C HIS A 412 -10.39 4.30 19.01
N VAL A 413 -10.70 3.23 19.69
CA VAL A 413 -11.54 3.23 20.89
C VAL A 413 -10.76 2.62 22.03
N PHE A 414 -11.16 2.95 23.26
CA PHE A 414 -10.66 2.35 24.47
C PHE A 414 -11.73 1.42 25.07
N TRP A 415 -11.42 0.14 25.10
CA TRP A 415 -12.29 -0.90 25.65
C TRP A 415 -11.88 -1.27 27.06
N ARG A 416 -12.74 -1.02 28.05
CA ARG A 416 -12.58 -1.49 29.42
C ARG A 416 -13.09 -2.91 29.49
N LEU A 417 -12.18 -3.83 29.86
CA LEU A 417 -12.46 -5.26 29.85
C LEU A 417 -13.47 -5.62 30.93
N PRO A 418 -14.59 -6.28 30.59
CA PRO A 418 -15.58 -6.74 31.56
C PRO A 418 -15.03 -7.89 32.39
N ALA A 419 -15.68 -8.19 33.53
CA ALA A 419 -15.44 -9.43 34.26
C ALA A 419 -15.62 -10.64 33.32
N GLY A 420 -14.85 -11.69 33.49
CA GLY A 420 -14.86 -12.87 32.61
C GLY A 420 -13.95 -12.78 31.39
N VAL A 421 -13.28 -11.65 31.16
CA VAL A 421 -12.26 -11.50 30.11
C VAL A 421 -10.88 -11.40 30.77
N PRO A 422 -9.82 -12.02 30.22
CA PRO A 422 -8.46 -11.92 30.77
C PRO A 422 -7.97 -10.46 30.90
N ASP A 423 -6.96 -10.23 31.74
CA ASP A 423 -6.30 -8.92 31.83
C ASP A 423 -5.63 -8.52 30.52
N ALA A 424 -5.45 -7.22 30.29
CA ALA A 424 -4.98 -6.69 29.03
C ALA A 424 -3.68 -7.34 28.50
N PRO A 425 -2.62 -7.58 29.30
CA PRO A 425 -1.42 -8.28 28.81
C PRO A 425 -1.67 -9.75 28.44
N GLU A 426 -2.54 -10.44 29.18
CA GLU A 426 -2.90 -11.83 28.94
C GLU A 426 -3.76 -11.95 27.65
N LEU A 427 -4.76 -11.09 27.51
CA LEU A 427 -5.59 -10.98 26.31
C LEU A 427 -4.75 -10.67 25.06
N GLU A 428 -3.79 -9.77 25.17
CA GLU A 428 -2.85 -9.45 24.12
C GLU A 428 -2.01 -10.68 23.71
N SER A 429 -1.56 -11.46 24.69
CA SER A 429 -0.80 -12.70 24.44
C SER A 429 -1.65 -13.75 23.73
N LEU A 430 -2.90 -13.98 24.17
CA LEU A 430 -3.85 -14.89 23.54
C LEU A 430 -4.16 -14.48 22.09
N ALA A 431 -4.50 -13.21 21.89
CA ALA A 431 -4.80 -12.66 20.56
C ALA A 431 -3.65 -12.88 19.57
N ARG A 432 -2.40 -12.70 19.99
CA ARG A 432 -1.22 -12.93 19.14
C ARG A 432 -1.08 -14.38 18.68
N ARG A 433 -1.45 -15.36 19.49
CA ARG A 433 -1.42 -16.79 19.11
C ARG A 433 -2.31 -17.08 17.91
N VAL A 434 -3.44 -16.38 17.81
CA VAL A 434 -4.40 -16.49 16.70
C VAL A 434 -4.21 -15.40 15.64
N ARG A 435 -3.06 -14.71 15.64
CA ARG A 435 -2.68 -13.66 14.69
C ARG A 435 -3.61 -12.44 14.70
N VAL A 436 -4.18 -12.11 15.84
CA VAL A 436 -4.91 -10.88 16.13
C VAL A 436 -4.05 -9.98 17.00
N GLY A 437 -3.95 -8.69 16.68
CA GLY A 437 -3.27 -7.68 17.48
C GLY A 437 -4.27 -6.83 18.22
N VAL A 438 -4.33 -6.94 19.53
CA VAL A 438 -4.97 -5.99 20.45
C VAL A 438 -3.88 -5.42 21.36
N TYR A 439 -4.09 -4.26 21.96
CA TYR A 439 -2.99 -3.52 22.57
C TYR A 439 -3.37 -3.00 23.95
N SER A 440 -2.61 -3.42 24.95
CA SER A 440 -2.62 -2.80 26.29
C SER A 440 -2.10 -1.36 26.23
N LEU A 441 -2.22 -0.59 27.29
CA LEU A 441 -1.69 0.78 27.33
C LEU A 441 -0.21 0.83 26.90
N ALA A 442 0.63 0.01 27.51
CA ALA A 442 2.07 0.01 27.23
C ALA A 442 2.42 -0.39 25.80
N SER A 443 1.80 -1.43 25.25
CA SER A 443 2.07 -1.88 23.88
C SER A 443 1.39 -1.00 22.81
N GLY A 444 0.33 -0.29 23.19
CA GLY A 444 -0.39 0.67 22.34
C GLY A 444 0.22 2.08 22.30
N GLY A 445 1.34 2.31 23.00
CA GLY A 445 2.06 3.59 22.98
C GLY A 445 1.55 4.62 23.97
N ALA A 446 0.90 4.16 25.05
CA ALA A 446 0.50 4.99 26.18
C ALA A 446 1.38 4.69 27.41
N VAL A 447 1.47 5.66 28.31
CA VAL A 447 2.17 5.53 29.59
C VAL A 447 1.32 6.12 30.71
N GLU A 448 1.35 5.48 31.85
CA GLU A 448 0.77 5.99 33.10
C GLU A 448 1.89 6.48 34.01
N THR A 449 1.73 7.68 34.59
CA THR A 449 2.65 8.20 35.61
C THR A 449 2.43 7.53 36.96
N ARG A 450 1.27 6.89 37.16
CA ARG A 450 0.91 6.09 38.32
C ARG A 450 0.11 4.88 37.85
N PRO A 451 0.46 3.67 38.26
CA PRO A 451 -0.30 2.47 37.88
C PRO A 451 -1.77 2.59 38.31
N SER A 452 -2.66 2.22 37.43
CA SER A 452 -4.11 2.24 37.65
C SER A 452 -4.77 0.96 37.15
N LEU A 453 -6.04 0.78 37.50
CA LEU A 453 -6.84 -0.33 37.00
C LEU A 453 -7.03 -0.26 35.49
N LEU A 454 -6.94 0.95 34.86
CA LEU A 454 -6.99 1.12 33.41
C LEU A 454 -5.82 0.43 32.72
N GLY A 455 -4.61 0.48 33.30
CA GLY A 455 -3.42 -0.21 32.77
C GLY A 455 -3.56 -1.73 32.73
N GLN A 456 -4.29 -2.30 33.70
CA GLN A 456 -4.53 -3.76 33.79
C GLN A 456 -5.74 -4.21 32.96
N ARG A 457 -6.81 -3.40 32.90
CA ARG A 457 -8.11 -3.77 32.34
C ARG A 457 -8.49 -2.94 31.11
N GLY A 458 -7.56 -2.23 30.48
CA GLY A 458 -7.81 -1.38 29.31
C GLY A 458 -7.11 -1.89 28.05
N ILE A 459 -7.86 -1.94 26.95
CA ILE A 459 -7.36 -2.28 25.62
C ILE A 459 -7.64 -1.12 24.66
N ILE A 460 -6.63 -0.74 23.89
CA ILE A 460 -6.74 0.24 22.82
C ILE A 460 -6.97 -0.52 21.50
N LEU A 461 -8.06 -0.21 20.80
CA LEU A 461 -8.42 -0.84 19.52
C LEU A 461 -8.48 0.20 18.41
N GLY A 462 -7.43 0.24 17.56
CA GLY A 462 -7.41 1.02 16.33
C GLY A 462 -8.20 0.31 15.24
N TYR A 463 -9.10 1.02 14.56
CA TYR A 463 -9.99 0.44 13.55
C TYR A 463 -9.76 0.98 12.14
N ALA A 464 -9.08 2.11 12.01
CA ALA A 464 -8.98 2.83 10.74
C ALA A 464 -8.13 2.12 9.67
N ALA A 465 -7.23 1.19 10.07
CA ALA A 465 -6.37 0.46 9.14
C ALA A 465 -7.09 -0.68 8.40
N MET A 466 -8.22 -1.14 8.92
CA MET A 466 -8.95 -2.32 8.46
C MET A 466 -10.31 -1.95 7.86
N ASN A 467 -10.84 -2.82 6.99
CA ASN A 467 -12.21 -2.71 6.52
C ASN A 467 -13.19 -3.41 7.49
N PRO A 468 -14.53 -3.14 7.38
CA PRO A 468 -15.53 -3.73 8.28
C PRO A 468 -15.48 -5.26 8.41
N ARG A 469 -15.27 -6.00 7.31
CA ARG A 469 -15.17 -7.47 7.33
C ARG A 469 -13.94 -7.97 8.09
N GLN A 470 -12.80 -7.30 7.90
CA GLN A 470 -11.58 -7.64 8.64
C GLN A 470 -11.75 -7.42 10.15
N ILE A 471 -12.44 -6.35 10.53
CA ILE A 471 -12.75 -6.04 11.93
C ILE A 471 -13.63 -7.13 12.53
N GLU A 472 -14.74 -7.49 11.85
CA GLU A 472 -15.65 -8.55 12.29
C GLU A 472 -14.94 -9.89 12.47
N GLN A 473 -14.12 -10.29 11.49
CA GLN A 473 -13.34 -11.53 11.56
C GLN A 473 -12.28 -11.49 12.67
N GLY A 474 -11.65 -10.33 12.90
CA GLY A 474 -10.66 -10.16 13.95
C GLY A 474 -11.26 -10.29 15.34
N VAL A 475 -12.41 -9.65 15.58
CA VAL A 475 -13.14 -9.72 16.86
C VAL A 475 -13.69 -11.13 17.10
N ALA A 476 -14.28 -11.77 16.09
CA ALA A 476 -14.76 -13.16 16.19
C ALA A 476 -13.62 -14.11 16.59
N ARG A 477 -12.46 -13.99 15.90
CA ARG A 477 -11.30 -14.84 16.19
C ARG A 477 -10.70 -14.59 17.58
N LEU A 478 -10.80 -13.37 18.09
CA LEU A 478 -10.42 -13.05 19.46
C LEU A 478 -11.33 -13.73 20.48
N SER A 479 -12.65 -13.71 20.25
CA SER A 479 -13.64 -14.42 21.10
C SER A 479 -13.37 -15.93 21.10
N ASP A 480 -13.25 -16.53 19.91
CA ASP A 480 -12.97 -17.97 19.77
C ASP A 480 -11.69 -18.39 20.52
N ALA A 481 -10.66 -17.53 20.55
CA ALA A 481 -9.41 -17.81 21.25
C ALA A 481 -9.56 -17.81 22.78
N ILE A 482 -10.44 -16.98 23.32
CA ILE A 482 -10.77 -16.96 24.76
C ILE A 482 -11.56 -18.22 25.10
N ASP A 483 -12.59 -18.56 24.32
CA ASP A 483 -13.41 -19.76 24.52
C ASP A 483 -12.53 -21.03 24.48
N GLU A 484 -11.64 -21.14 23.50
CA GLU A 484 -10.69 -22.26 23.38
C GLU A 484 -9.72 -22.35 24.59
N ALA A 485 -9.27 -21.21 25.13
CA ALA A 485 -8.40 -21.17 26.28
C ALA A 485 -9.13 -21.60 27.58
N LEU A 486 -10.40 -21.26 27.72
CA LEU A 486 -11.29 -21.74 28.81
C LEU A 486 -11.54 -23.23 28.70
N GLU A 487 -11.89 -23.76 27.51
CA GLU A 487 -12.10 -25.18 27.28
C GLU A 487 -10.86 -26.05 27.59
N LYS A 488 -9.68 -25.50 27.31
CA LYS A 488 -8.39 -26.18 27.58
C LYS A 488 -7.90 -26.04 29.01
N GLY A 489 -8.64 -25.35 29.88
CA GLY A 489 -8.22 -25.08 31.26
C GLY A 489 -6.98 -24.19 31.37
N GLN A 490 -6.68 -23.40 30.33
CA GLN A 490 -5.62 -22.38 30.36
C GLN A 490 -6.07 -21.10 31.04
N LEU A 491 -7.37 -20.89 31.13
CA LEU A 491 -8.06 -19.83 31.87
C LEU A 491 -9.09 -20.48 32.80
N ASP A 492 -9.26 -19.90 33.99
CA ASP A 492 -10.29 -20.31 34.96
C ASP A 492 -11.42 -19.27 34.96
N ILE A 493 -12.63 -19.69 34.65
CA ILE A 493 -13.80 -18.82 34.58
C ILE A 493 -14.17 -18.19 35.92
N ASP A 494 -13.99 -18.91 37.03
CA ASP A 494 -14.29 -18.42 38.39
C ASP A 494 -13.25 -17.37 38.82
N GLU A 495 -11.97 -17.60 38.47
CA GLU A 495 -10.90 -16.61 38.67
C GLU A 495 -11.12 -15.36 37.85
N LEU A 496 -11.47 -15.51 36.57
CA LEU A 496 -11.77 -14.36 35.67
C LEU A 496 -13.00 -13.56 36.13
N ALA A 497 -14.03 -14.25 36.63
CA ALA A 497 -15.25 -13.61 37.16
C ALA A 497 -15.00 -12.84 38.46
N ALA A 498 -14.02 -13.26 39.27
CA ALA A 498 -13.62 -12.60 40.50
C ALA A 498 -12.75 -11.35 40.30
N ARG A 499 -12.21 -11.14 39.08
CA ARG A 499 -11.36 -9.98 38.79
C ARG A 499 -12.17 -8.68 38.80
N PRO A 500 -11.66 -7.59 39.41
CA PRO A 500 -12.38 -6.34 39.47
C PRO A 500 -12.64 -5.77 38.08
N ALA A 501 -13.91 -5.50 37.75
CA ALA A 501 -14.25 -4.72 36.56
C ALA A 501 -13.98 -3.22 36.90
N PRO A 502 -13.50 -2.44 35.92
CA PRO A 502 -13.46 -0.99 36.05
C PRO A 502 -14.89 -0.46 36.36
N LEU A 503 -15.00 0.57 37.19
CA LEU A 503 -16.30 1.16 37.53
C LEU A 503 -16.97 1.59 36.19
N PRO A 504 -18.25 1.19 35.93
CA PRO A 504 -18.96 1.62 34.73
C PRO A 504 -19.10 3.14 34.73
N HIS A 505 -18.97 3.75 33.56
CA HIS A 505 -19.25 5.18 33.39
C HIS A 505 -20.69 5.48 33.79
N ALA A 506 -20.90 6.52 34.57
CA ALA A 506 -22.23 7.10 34.75
C ALA A 506 -22.75 7.52 33.36
N PRO A 507 -24.02 7.20 32.98
CA PRO A 507 -24.54 7.60 31.69
C PRO A 507 -24.45 9.11 31.55
N SER A 508 -23.70 9.59 30.56
CA SER A 508 -23.59 11.03 30.28
C SER A 508 -24.99 11.60 29.96
N LEU A 509 -25.38 12.69 30.66
CA LEU A 509 -26.62 13.40 30.43
C LEU A 509 -26.75 14.04 29.03
N HIS A 510 -25.77 13.80 28.17
CA HIS A 510 -25.69 14.28 26.78
C HIS A 510 -25.77 13.16 25.71
N ALA A 511 -26.61 12.15 25.92
CA ALA A 511 -26.96 11.25 24.82
C ALA A 511 -27.74 12.06 23.76
N PRO A 512 -27.26 12.17 22.52
CA PRO A 512 -27.95 12.92 21.49
C PRO A 512 -29.26 12.22 21.15
N ARG A 513 -30.36 13.00 21.25
CA ARG A 513 -31.69 12.58 20.76
C ARG A 513 -31.59 12.36 19.25
N ARG A 514 -31.45 11.10 18.83
CA ARG A 514 -31.62 10.72 17.42
C ARG A 514 -33.00 11.19 16.95
N ARG A 515 -33.05 12.10 15.98
CA ARG A 515 -34.26 12.41 15.23
C ARG A 515 -34.66 11.13 14.48
N ALA A 516 -35.80 10.56 14.91
CA ALA A 516 -36.48 9.50 14.19
C ALA A 516 -36.91 9.99 12.82
N HIS A 517 -36.29 9.57 11.76
CA HIS A 517 -36.90 9.59 10.44
C HIS A 517 -37.79 8.35 10.28
N LEU A 518 -39.04 8.66 10.02
CA LEU A 518 -40.18 7.77 9.79
C LEU A 518 -39.79 6.54 8.94
N ALA A 519 -39.94 5.35 9.54
CA ALA A 519 -40.11 4.11 8.81
C ALA A 519 -41.47 3.49 9.14
N PRO A 520 -42.16 2.84 8.19
CA PRO A 520 -43.54 2.41 8.32
C PRO A 520 -43.72 1.22 9.27
N LYS A 521 -44.86 1.27 9.98
CA LYS A 521 -45.31 0.29 10.96
C LYS A 521 -45.39 -1.13 10.35
N PHE A 522 -44.71 -2.09 10.95
CA PHE A 522 -45.09 -3.48 10.91
C PHE A 522 -45.28 -4.04 12.32
N ARG A 523 -46.38 -4.79 12.45
CA ARG A 523 -46.99 -5.28 13.69
C ARG A 523 -46.13 -6.23 14.48
N GLN A 524 -46.16 -6.04 15.79
CA GLN A 524 -45.67 -6.97 16.80
C GLN A 524 -46.35 -8.34 16.75
N ARG A 525 -45.61 -9.41 16.92
CA ARG A 525 -46.05 -10.67 17.51
C ARG A 525 -44.97 -11.21 18.46
N PRO A 526 -45.33 -11.95 19.52
CA PRO A 526 -44.63 -11.99 20.77
C PRO A 526 -43.53 -13.08 20.87
N ALA A 527 -42.67 -12.88 21.86
CA ALA A 527 -41.56 -13.74 22.26
C ALA A 527 -42.02 -15.16 22.66
N LEU A 528 -41.31 -16.15 22.14
CA LEU A 528 -41.27 -17.50 22.71
C LEU A 528 -39.82 -17.87 23.00
N ARG A 529 -39.52 -18.08 24.27
CA ARG A 529 -38.28 -18.70 24.74
C ARG A 529 -38.26 -20.18 24.33
N LEU A 530 -37.14 -20.64 23.79
CA LEU A 530 -36.76 -22.07 23.88
C LEU A 530 -35.24 -22.19 23.64
N THR A 531 -34.47 -22.59 24.62
CA THR A 531 -33.25 -23.37 24.51
C THR A 531 -33.67 -24.87 24.34
N PRO A 532 -32.86 -25.84 23.89
CA PRO A 532 -31.41 -25.95 23.81
C PRO A 532 -30.83 -26.56 22.52
N ARG A 533 -29.49 -26.58 22.46
CA ARG A 533 -28.56 -27.31 21.59
C ARG A 533 -29.13 -28.53 20.86
N LEU A 534 -28.94 -28.57 19.53
CA LEU A 534 -28.77 -29.83 18.79
C LEU A 534 -27.67 -29.65 17.74
N ARG A 535 -26.72 -30.59 17.78
CA ARG A 535 -25.64 -30.80 16.83
C ARG A 535 -26.21 -30.83 15.41
N ALA A 536 -25.68 -30.02 14.50
CA ALA A 536 -25.96 -30.14 13.08
C ALA A 536 -25.13 -31.31 12.51
N SER A 537 -25.70 -32.48 12.48
CA SER A 537 -25.29 -33.58 11.59
C SER A 537 -25.99 -33.36 10.24
N SER A 538 -25.15 -33.40 9.18
CA SER A 538 -25.51 -33.81 7.81
C SER A 538 -27.01 -33.92 7.48
N LEU A 539 -27.59 -32.86 6.89
CA LEU A 539 -28.79 -32.89 6.05
C LEU A 539 -29.13 -31.45 5.66
N ASP A 540 -28.59 -30.98 4.54
CA ASP A 540 -29.19 -29.99 3.63
C ASP A 540 -28.30 -29.78 2.39
N ALA A 541 -28.04 -30.86 1.66
CA ALA A 541 -27.38 -30.82 0.36
C ALA A 541 -28.37 -31.11 -0.79
N SER A 542 -29.67 -31.00 -0.55
CA SER A 542 -30.65 -31.40 -1.55
C SER A 542 -31.87 -30.50 -1.65
N LEU A 543 -31.68 -29.16 -1.73
CA LEU A 543 -32.72 -28.20 -2.17
C LEU A 543 -32.10 -26.82 -2.40
N ARG A 544 -31.04 -26.74 -3.22
CA ARG A 544 -30.79 -25.57 -4.08
C ARG A 544 -30.96 -26.08 -5.50
N GLU A 545 -32.08 -25.82 -6.10
CA GLU A 545 -32.23 -25.83 -7.55
C GLU A 545 -31.02 -25.05 -8.09
N ALA A 546 -30.16 -25.75 -8.87
CA ALA A 546 -29.00 -25.15 -9.50
C ALA A 546 -29.52 -24.08 -10.46
N ALA A 547 -29.37 -22.82 -10.10
CA ALA A 547 -29.63 -21.74 -11.01
C ALA A 547 -28.77 -21.97 -12.26
N MET A 548 -29.41 -22.01 -13.44
CA MET A 548 -28.68 -22.22 -14.69
C MET A 548 -27.67 -21.05 -14.88
N PRO A 549 -26.43 -21.34 -15.31
CA PRO A 549 -25.48 -20.30 -15.65
C PRO A 549 -26.05 -19.36 -16.71
N PHE A 550 -25.74 -18.07 -16.62
CA PHE A 550 -26.25 -17.05 -17.55
C PHE A 550 -25.19 -16.02 -17.90
N VAL A 551 -25.34 -15.40 -19.08
CA VAL A 551 -24.42 -14.38 -19.59
C VAL A 551 -24.60 -13.06 -18.82
N THR A 552 -23.53 -12.55 -18.24
CA THR A 552 -23.51 -11.26 -17.52
C THR A 552 -22.81 -10.14 -18.28
N GLY A 553 -22.04 -10.48 -19.32
CA GLY A 553 -21.36 -9.51 -20.15
C GLY A 553 -20.76 -10.11 -21.41
N ILE A 554 -20.87 -9.34 -22.49
CA ILE A 554 -20.27 -9.68 -23.79
C ILE A 554 -19.35 -8.52 -24.19
N TYR A 555 -18.11 -8.84 -24.58
CA TYR A 555 -17.12 -7.85 -24.94
C TYR A 555 -16.39 -8.22 -26.22
N ARG A 556 -16.16 -7.21 -27.08
CA ARG A 556 -15.23 -7.32 -28.21
C ARG A 556 -14.06 -6.35 -28.05
N TYR A 557 -12.99 -6.57 -28.75
CA TYR A 557 -11.76 -5.79 -28.71
C TYR A 557 -11.35 -5.45 -30.15
N PRO A 558 -11.93 -4.42 -30.79
CA PRO A 558 -11.72 -4.16 -32.25
C PRO A 558 -10.23 -4.02 -32.61
N VAL A 559 -9.43 -3.43 -31.73
CA VAL A 559 -7.97 -3.29 -31.91
C VAL A 559 -7.26 -4.11 -30.83
N LYS A 560 -6.33 -4.99 -31.25
CA LYS A 560 -5.52 -5.80 -30.34
C LYS A 560 -4.75 -4.93 -29.35
N GLY A 561 -4.81 -5.25 -28.06
CA GLY A 561 -4.10 -4.53 -27.01
C GLY A 561 -4.85 -3.32 -26.43
N LEU A 562 -5.93 -2.85 -27.06
CA LEU A 562 -6.71 -1.71 -26.62
C LEU A 562 -7.96 -2.10 -25.79
N SER A 563 -8.82 -1.12 -25.45
CA SER A 563 -9.92 -1.28 -24.49
C SER A 563 -11.02 -2.28 -24.93
N PRO A 564 -11.70 -2.95 -23.99
CA PRO A 564 -12.90 -3.73 -24.27
C PRO A 564 -14.07 -2.81 -24.65
N GLN A 565 -14.93 -3.30 -25.54
CA GLN A 565 -16.16 -2.65 -25.96
C GLN A 565 -17.33 -3.56 -25.58
N PRO A 566 -18.21 -3.16 -24.64
CA PRO A 566 -19.34 -3.96 -24.22
C PRO A 566 -20.40 -4.04 -25.32
N LEU A 567 -21.06 -5.19 -25.44
CA LEU A 567 -22.15 -5.44 -26.36
C LEU A 567 -23.37 -5.95 -25.58
N PRO A 568 -24.58 -5.40 -25.82
CA PRO A 568 -25.79 -5.97 -25.21
C PRO A 568 -26.19 -7.31 -25.84
N ARG A 569 -25.91 -7.46 -27.13
CA ARG A 569 -26.18 -8.64 -27.94
C ARG A 569 -25.20 -8.72 -29.11
N VAL A 570 -24.92 -9.94 -29.58
CA VAL A 570 -24.05 -10.18 -30.74
C VAL A 570 -24.57 -11.38 -31.53
N ALA A 571 -24.58 -11.30 -32.87
CA ALA A 571 -24.82 -12.43 -33.76
C ALA A 571 -23.46 -13.04 -34.15
N ILE A 572 -23.33 -14.35 -34.00
CA ILE A 572 -22.08 -15.10 -34.24
C ILE A 572 -22.37 -16.09 -35.37
N GLU A 573 -21.47 -16.16 -36.36
CA GLU A 573 -21.59 -17.11 -37.45
C GLU A 573 -21.02 -18.48 -37.08
N ALA A 574 -21.49 -19.54 -37.77
CA ALA A 574 -20.91 -20.87 -37.62
C ALA A 574 -19.41 -20.85 -37.98
N ALA A 575 -18.55 -21.53 -37.19
CA ALA A 575 -17.12 -21.54 -37.29
C ALA A 575 -16.47 -20.12 -37.15
N GLY A 576 -17.27 -19.09 -36.80
CA GLY A 576 -16.83 -17.69 -36.60
C GLY A 576 -16.47 -17.34 -35.17
N THR A 577 -15.96 -16.11 -35.01
CA THR A 577 -15.74 -15.45 -33.72
C THR A 577 -16.72 -14.29 -33.54
N LEU A 578 -16.57 -13.48 -32.49
CA LEU A 578 -17.34 -12.25 -32.40
C LEU A 578 -17.00 -11.31 -33.58
N PRO A 579 -17.97 -10.77 -34.29
CA PRO A 579 -17.74 -9.83 -35.38
C PRO A 579 -16.89 -8.64 -34.93
N HIS A 580 -15.91 -8.28 -35.78
CA HIS A 580 -14.96 -7.19 -35.53
C HIS A 580 -14.05 -7.34 -34.31
N ASP A 581 -13.89 -8.55 -33.76
CA ASP A 581 -13.00 -8.78 -32.62
C ASP A 581 -11.56 -8.91 -33.06
N ARG A 582 -10.69 -7.98 -32.66
CA ARG A 582 -9.23 -7.92 -32.95
C ARG A 582 -8.90 -7.96 -34.46
N ILE A 583 -9.70 -7.28 -35.26
CA ILE A 583 -9.43 -7.14 -36.71
C ILE A 583 -8.35 -6.12 -37.02
N PHE A 584 -8.05 -5.22 -36.10
CA PHE A 584 -6.94 -4.29 -36.20
C PHE A 584 -5.86 -4.61 -35.14
N ALA A 585 -4.61 -4.30 -35.50
CA ALA A 585 -3.50 -4.38 -34.56
C ALA A 585 -2.41 -3.35 -34.88
N LEU A 586 -1.65 -2.93 -33.90
CA LEU A 586 -0.47 -2.07 -34.01
C LEU A 586 0.78 -2.96 -34.00
N ALA A 587 1.35 -3.24 -35.17
CA ALA A 587 2.56 -4.03 -35.33
C ALA A 587 3.79 -3.25 -34.86
N ARG A 588 4.68 -3.89 -34.11
CA ARG A 588 5.93 -3.28 -33.66
C ARG A 588 6.87 -2.98 -34.83
N PRO A 589 7.73 -1.95 -34.72
CA PRO A 589 8.78 -1.71 -35.71
C PRO A 589 9.63 -2.96 -35.97
N GLY A 590 9.90 -3.26 -37.23
CA GLY A 590 10.65 -4.46 -37.64
C GLY A 590 9.91 -5.79 -37.50
N ALA A 591 8.62 -5.79 -37.09
CA ALA A 591 7.83 -7.03 -37.09
C ALA A 591 7.68 -7.59 -38.52
N PRO A 592 7.92 -8.91 -38.75
CA PRO A 592 7.78 -9.54 -40.07
C PRO A 592 6.31 -9.75 -40.45
N ILE A 593 5.57 -8.66 -40.60
CA ILE A 593 4.16 -8.66 -41.00
C ILE A 593 4.05 -7.87 -42.29
N ASP A 594 3.54 -8.52 -43.36
CA ASP A 594 3.24 -7.86 -44.63
C ASP A 594 2.03 -6.93 -44.42
N PRO A 595 2.15 -5.61 -44.59
CA PRO A 595 1.05 -4.68 -44.43
C PRO A 595 -0.08 -4.88 -45.45
N GLN A 596 0.25 -5.40 -46.66
CA GLN A 596 -0.75 -5.60 -47.71
C GLN A 596 -1.51 -6.92 -47.57
N ALA A 597 -0.89 -7.94 -46.93
CA ALA A 597 -1.51 -9.24 -46.69
C ALA A 597 -1.17 -9.73 -45.28
N PRO A 598 -1.60 -9.00 -44.20
CA PRO A 598 -1.21 -9.35 -42.82
C PRO A 598 -1.85 -10.66 -42.42
N LYS A 599 -1.01 -11.63 -42.12
CA LYS A 599 -1.41 -12.95 -41.57
C LYS A 599 -1.32 -12.92 -40.06
N TRP A 600 -2.03 -13.87 -39.42
CA TRP A 600 -1.90 -14.06 -37.98
C TRP A 600 -0.43 -14.19 -37.55
N GLY A 601 -0.07 -13.58 -36.43
CA GLY A 601 1.27 -13.59 -35.90
C GLY A 601 1.31 -13.67 -34.38
N LYS A 602 2.46 -14.08 -33.83
CA LYS A 602 2.65 -14.16 -32.38
C LYS A 602 2.37 -12.83 -31.72
N LYS A 603 1.74 -12.85 -30.55
CA LYS A 603 1.35 -11.63 -29.81
C LYS A 603 2.50 -10.64 -29.56
N SER A 604 3.76 -11.10 -29.45
CA SER A 604 4.96 -10.27 -29.26
C SER A 604 5.28 -9.35 -30.44
N LEU A 605 4.69 -9.58 -31.62
CA LEU A 605 4.86 -8.76 -32.81
C LEU A 605 4.00 -7.47 -32.77
N PHE A 606 3.08 -7.35 -31.83
CA PHE A 606 2.13 -6.24 -31.72
C PHE A 606 2.30 -5.48 -30.41
N LEU A 607 1.78 -4.25 -30.37
CA LEU A 607 1.59 -3.54 -29.11
C LEU A 607 0.56 -4.31 -28.26
N MET A 608 0.83 -4.49 -26.99
CA MET A 608 -0.05 -5.22 -26.09
C MET A 608 0.22 -4.88 -24.60
N LEU A 609 -0.79 -5.01 -23.78
CA LEU A 609 -0.73 -4.72 -22.34
C LEU A 609 0.34 -5.52 -21.57
N MET A 610 0.78 -6.67 -22.09
CA MET A 610 1.84 -7.45 -21.47
C MET A 610 3.20 -6.75 -21.51
N LEU A 611 3.46 -5.94 -22.53
CA LEU A 611 4.72 -5.22 -22.74
C LEU A 611 4.55 -3.70 -22.64
N ASP A 612 3.36 -3.18 -22.93
CA ASP A 612 3.04 -1.77 -23.11
C ASP A 612 1.84 -1.40 -22.22
N ASP A 613 2.05 -1.42 -20.90
CA ASP A 613 1.01 -1.17 -19.88
C ASP A 613 0.44 0.25 -19.95
N GLY A 614 1.19 1.23 -20.48
CA GLY A 614 0.70 2.58 -20.77
C GLY A 614 -0.50 2.66 -21.71
N LEU A 615 -0.80 1.59 -22.48
CA LEU A 615 -2.01 1.52 -23.29
C LEU A 615 -3.31 1.42 -22.47
N ALA A 616 -3.25 1.05 -21.19
CA ALA A 616 -4.42 0.88 -20.34
C ALA A 616 -4.84 2.17 -19.63
N ASP A 617 -4.07 3.27 -19.70
CA ASP A 617 -4.46 4.57 -19.13
C ASP A 617 -5.43 5.37 -20.02
N MET A 618 -5.75 4.82 -21.19
CA MET A 618 -6.66 5.39 -22.19
C MET A 618 -7.84 4.43 -22.42
N THR A 619 -9.01 5.00 -22.65
CA THR A 619 -10.18 4.24 -23.11
C THR A 619 -10.35 4.45 -24.61
N THR A 620 -10.50 3.35 -25.35
CA THR A 620 -10.69 3.42 -26.80
C THR A 620 -12.07 2.89 -27.17
N HIS A 621 -12.72 3.57 -28.09
CA HIS A 621 -14.00 3.16 -28.68
C HIS A 621 -13.85 3.13 -30.20
N VAL A 622 -14.34 2.08 -30.84
CA VAL A 622 -14.42 1.98 -32.30
C VAL A 622 -15.89 1.85 -32.67
N ASP A 623 -16.40 2.86 -33.34
CA ASP A 623 -17.66 2.74 -34.05
C ASP A 623 -17.46 1.80 -35.27
N VAL A 624 -18.14 0.66 -35.27
CA VAL A 624 -17.88 -0.38 -36.27
C VAL A 624 -18.52 -0.13 -37.62
N GLU A 625 -19.55 0.72 -37.67
CA GLU A 625 -20.23 1.10 -38.93
C GLU A 625 -19.39 2.13 -39.68
N THR A 626 -18.91 3.14 -38.96
CA THR A 626 -18.08 4.19 -39.50
C THR A 626 -16.57 3.91 -39.42
N GLN A 627 -16.17 2.82 -38.77
CA GLN A 627 -14.78 2.43 -38.42
C GLN A 627 -13.98 3.52 -37.72
N ARG A 628 -14.67 4.47 -37.06
CA ARG A 628 -14.04 5.61 -36.38
C ARG A 628 -13.51 5.19 -34.98
N LEU A 629 -12.20 5.29 -34.84
CA LEU A 629 -11.51 5.14 -33.55
C LEU A 629 -11.61 6.47 -32.80
N THR A 630 -12.03 6.41 -31.54
CA THR A 630 -11.96 7.53 -30.59
C THR A 630 -11.15 7.10 -29.38
N VAL A 631 -10.18 7.92 -28.97
CA VAL A 631 -9.35 7.68 -27.78
C VAL A 631 -9.64 8.74 -26.74
N MET A 632 -9.99 8.30 -25.53
CA MET A 632 -10.38 9.16 -24.43
C MET A 632 -9.44 8.94 -23.21
N ARG A 633 -9.28 9.98 -22.39
CA ARG A 633 -8.72 9.87 -21.03
C ARG A 633 -9.71 10.53 -20.07
N GLY A 634 -10.46 9.74 -19.34
CA GLY A 634 -11.64 10.23 -18.62
C GLY A 634 -12.64 10.82 -19.62
N ASN A 635 -13.04 12.06 -19.45
CA ASN A 635 -13.97 12.76 -20.35
C ASN A 635 -13.28 13.57 -21.48
N GLU A 636 -11.96 13.59 -21.52
CA GLU A 636 -11.21 14.31 -22.54
C GLU A 636 -10.96 13.42 -23.76
N ARG A 637 -11.33 13.91 -24.95
CA ARG A 637 -11.00 13.25 -26.22
C ARG A 637 -9.57 13.60 -26.61
N LEU A 638 -8.69 12.61 -26.57
CA LEU A 638 -7.27 12.76 -26.91
C LEU A 638 -7.01 12.67 -28.40
N PHE A 639 -7.77 11.81 -29.11
CA PHE A 639 -7.55 11.53 -30.52
C PHE A 639 -8.81 10.90 -31.13
N ALA A 640 -8.99 11.14 -32.47
CA ALA A 640 -10.00 10.42 -33.25
C ALA A 640 -9.54 10.33 -34.68
N ALA A 641 -9.72 9.16 -35.32
CA ALA A 641 -9.36 8.90 -36.72
C ALA A 641 -10.19 7.74 -37.27
N ASP A 642 -10.25 7.64 -38.60
CA ASP A 642 -10.92 6.57 -39.34
C ASP A 642 -9.95 5.40 -39.56
N LEU A 643 -10.24 4.23 -39.00
CA LEU A 643 -9.49 3.00 -39.21
C LEU A 643 -9.70 2.40 -40.59
N GLY A 644 -10.77 2.79 -41.28
CA GLY A 644 -11.08 2.39 -42.63
C GLY A 644 -10.35 3.19 -43.74
N ASP A 645 -9.89 4.39 -43.39
CA ASP A 645 -9.14 5.25 -44.31
C ASP A 645 -7.63 5.12 -44.06
N GLU A 646 -6.93 4.41 -44.93
CA GLU A 646 -5.48 4.20 -44.82
C GLU A 646 -4.67 5.53 -44.87
N ARG A 647 -5.22 6.63 -45.34
CA ARG A 647 -4.59 7.96 -45.31
C ARG A 647 -4.48 8.51 -43.88
N GLU A 648 -5.34 8.10 -42.98
CA GLU A 648 -5.32 8.50 -41.55
C GLU A 648 -4.41 7.60 -40.70
N TRP A 649 -3.97 6.43 -41.19
CA TRP A 649 -3.14 5.50 -40.47
C TRP A 649 -1.83 6.08 -39.92
N PRO A 650 -1.06 6.92 -40.69
CA PRO A 650 0.15 7.55 -40.13
C PRO A 650 -0.13 8.43 -38.92
N ALA A 651 -1.29 9.08 -38.84
CA ALA A 651 -1.68 9.88 -37.65
C ALA A 651 -1.99 8.98 -36.44
N ILE A 652 -2.63 7.84 -36.68
CA ILE A 652 -2.89 6.82 -35.64
C ILE A 652 -1.55 6.26 -35.11
N GLU A 653 -0.65 5.89 -35.98
CA GLU A 653 0.68 5.36 -35.67
C GLU A 653 1.53 6.35 -34.87
N ALA A 654 1.56 7.62 -35.31
CA ALA A 654 2.25 8.69 -34.57
C ALA A 654 1.64 8.94 -33.19
N PHE A 655 0.31 8.91 -33.08
CA PHE A 655 -0.36 9.05 -31.78
C PHE A 655 0.06 7.95 -30.81
N PHE A 656 0.02 6.67 -31.19
CA PHE A 656 0.40 5.57 -30.33
C PHE A 656 1.91 5.52 -30.08
N HIS A 657 2.75 5.93 -31.04
CA HIS A 657 4.18 6.11 -30.81
C HIS A 657 4.46 7.10 -29.65
N SER A 658 3.76 8.25 -29.65
CA SER A 658 3.90 9.23 -28.55
C SER A 658 3.48 8.71 -27.17
N ARG A 659 2.72 7.60 -27.10
CA ARG A 659 2.21 6.99 -25.85
C ARG A 659 3.00 5.79 -25.38
N VAL A 660 3.89 5.24 -26.20
CA VAL A 660 4.75 4.11 -25.87
C VAL A 660 6.22 4.52 -26.01
N PRO A 661 6.81 5.18 -24.99
CA PRO A 661 8.16 5.77 -25.07
C PRO A 661 9.29 4.76 -25.34
N THR A 662 9.01 3.46 -25.16
CA THR A 662 9.98 2.39 -25.40
C THR A 662 10.18 2.06 -26.89
N LEU A 663 9.31 2.55 -27.77
CA LEU A 663 9.45 2.37 -29.22
C LEU A 663 10.45 3.38 -29.80
N ARG A 664 11.34 2.91 -30.65
CA ARG A 664 12.30 3.79 -31.37
C ARG A 664 11.71 4.41 -32.64
N GLU A 665 10.71 3.75 -33.21
CA GLU A 665 10.01 4.12 -34.42
C GLU A 665 8.50 3.93 -34.23
N PRO A 666 7.63 4.59 -35.00
CA PRO A 666 6.19 4.38 -34.94
C PRO A 666 5.80 2.93 -35.20
N PRO A 667 4.81 2.41 -34.50
CA PRO A 667 4.21 1.11 -34.80
C PRO A 667 3.43 1.23 -36.13
N ARG A 668 3.23 0.14 -36.84
CA ARG A 668 2.40 0.12 -38.04
C ARG A 668 1.01 -0.43 -37.72
N LEU A 669 -0.04 0.30 -38.10
CA LEU A 669 -1.39 -0.21 -38.08
C LEU A 669 -1.59 -1.24 -39.20
N VAL A 670 -2.20 -2.39 -38.84
CA VAL A 670 -2.52 -3.47 -39.78
C VAL A 670 -3.97 -3.91 -39.57
N ARG A 671 -4.63 -4.30 -40.64
CA ARG A 671 -6.00 -4.80 -40.67
C ARG A 671 -6.05 -6.23 -41.19
N ALA A 672 -6.64 -7.16 -40.49
CA ALA A 672 -6.90 -8.51 -40.98
C ALA A 672 -7.97 -8.43 -42.08
N ARG A 673 -7.64 -8.91 -43.27
CA ARG A 673 -8.61 -9.03 -44.39
C ARG A 673 -9.53 -10.23 -44.18
N ASP A 674 -8.90 -11.38 -43.82
CA ASP A 674 -9.59 -12.62 -43.46
C ASP A 674 -9.05 -13.10 -42.11
N GLY A 675 -9.91 -13.20 -41.08
CA GLY A 675 -9.52 -13.65 -39.76
C GLY A 675 -9.29 -12.49 -38.73
N HIS A 676 -8.33 -12.67 -37.82
CA HIS A 676 -8.15 -11.80 -36.66
C HIS A 676 -6.71 -11.87 -36.11
N PHE A 677 -6.39 -10.94 -35.20
CA PHE A 677 -5.11 -10.91 -34.47
C PHE A 677 -5.26 -11.40 -32.99
N MET A 678 -6.13 -12.36 -32.71
CA MET A 678 -6.22 -12.96 -31.37
C MET A 678 -4.93 -13.68 -30.98
N ASP A 679 -4.83 -14.09 -29.71
CA ASP A 679 -3.62 -14.77 -29.19
C ASP A 679 -3.44 -16.19 -29.75
N LYS A 680 -4.47 -16.75 -30.37
CA LYS A 680 -4.49 -18.05 -31.04
C LYS A 680 -4.90 -17.89 -32.50
N PRO A 681 -4.38 -18.73 -33.39
CA PRO A 681 -4.71 -18.64 -34.83
C PRO A 681 -6.14 -19.15 -35.14
N GLU A 682 -6.70 -20.00 -34.29
CA GLU A 682 -8.03 -20.56 -34.45
C GLU A 682 -9.13 -19.55 -34.10
N ASN A 683 -10.29 -19.67 -34.71
CA ASN A 683 -11.49 -18.89 -34.43
C ASN A 683 -12.13 -19.28 -33.09
N LEU A 684 -11.60 -18.78 -32.01
CA LEU A 684 -12.01 -19.11 -30.64
C LEU A 684 -12.65 -17.93 -29.92
N ILE A 685 -13.66 -18.23 -29.12
CA ILE A 685 -14.30 -17.28 -28.21
C ILE A 685 -13.87 -17.62 -26.80
N SER A 686 -13.44 -16.63 -26.02
CA SER A 686 -13.01 -16.83 -24.64
C SER A 686 -14.15 -16.57 -23.67
N LEU A 687 -14.34 -17.49 -22.69
CA LEU A 687 -15.37 -17.41 -21.66
C LEU A 687 -14.74 -17.45 -20.27
N ILE A 688 -15.27 -16.60 -19.37
CA ILE A 688 -14.93 -16.53 -17.95
C ILE A 688 -16.17 -16.78 -17.09
N ASN A 689 -16.04 -17.64 -16.09
CA ASN A 689 -16.99 -17.82 -15.01
C ASN A 689 -16.65 -16.87 -13.85
N LEU A 690 -17.55 -15.95 -13.53
CA LEU A 690 -17.37 -14.97 -12.46
C LEU A 690 -17.33 -15.62 -11.06
N ALA A 691 -17.99 -16.76 -10.85
CA ALA A 691 -17.85 -17.48 -9.60
C ALA A 691 -16.43 -18.00 -9.36
N THR A 692 -15.72 -18.38 -10.44
CA THR A 692 -14.27 -18.73 -10.37
C THR A 692 -13.45 -17.52 -9.99
N VAL A 693 -13.73 -16.33 -10.53
CA VAL A 693 -13.02 -15.09 -10.17
C VAL A 693 -13.27 -14.76 -8.69
N ARG A 694 -14.53 -14.81 -8.22
CA ARG A 694 -14.84 -14.56 -6.80
C ARG A 694 -14.16 -15.56 -5.86
N SER A 695 -14.05 -16.82 -6.25
CA SER A 695 -13.34 -17.82 -5.43
C SER A 695 -11.84 -17.49 -5.28
N LEU A 696 -11.24 -16.86 -6.29
CA LEU A 696 -9.86 -16.37 -6.21
C LEU A 696 -9.76 -15.12 -5.34
N GLU A 697 -10.73 -14.19 -5.42
CA GLU A 697 -10.80 -13.01 -4.55
C GLU A 697 -10.90 -13.43 -3.08
N GLU A 698 -11.76 -14.40 -2.77
CA GLU A 698 -11.88 -14.97 -1.43
C GLU A 698 -10.58 -15.63 -0.96
N GLN A 699 -9.93 -16.40 -1.81
CA GLN A 699 -8.70 -17.11 -1.48
C GLN A 699 -7.51 -16.18 -1.33
N TRP A 700 -7.40 -15.13 -2.14
CA TRP A 700 -6.25 -14.24 -2.18
C TRP A 700 -6.44 -12.96 -1.37
N GLY A 701 -7.68 -12.65 -0.95
CA GLY A 701 -7.98 -11.51 -0.09
C GLY A 701 -7.92 -10.13 -0.78
N TYR A 702 -8.03 -10.07 -2.10
CA TYR A 702 -8.09 -8.82 -2.87
C TYR A 702 -9.05 -8.92 -4.05
N GLU A 703 -9.62 -7.78 -4.45
CA GLU A 703 -10.54 -7.67 -5.58
C GLU A 703 -9.83 -7.85 -6.92
N ILE A 704 -10.42 -8.64 -7.82
CA ILE A 704 -9.91 -8.92 -9.16
C ILE A 704 -10.92 -8.39 -10.19
N ASN A 705 -10.62 -7.26 -10.83
CA ASN A 705 -11.46 -6.79 -11.92
C ASN A 705 -11.49 -7.83 -13.07
N PRO A 706 -12.66 -8.41 -13.42
CA PRO A 706 -12.75 -9.48 -14.42
C PRO A 706 -12.26 -9.09 -15.82
N LEU A 707 -12.33 -7.80 -16.18
CA LEU A 707 -11.87 -7.31 -17.50
C LEU A 707 -10.35 -7.45 -17.70
N ARG A 708 -9.56 -7.76 -16.64
CA ARG A 708 -8.14 -8.15 -16.76
C ARG A 708 -7.95 -9.38 -17.65
N PHE A 709 -8.92 -10.28 -17.63
CA PHE A 709 -8.86 -11.53 -18.40
C PHE A 709 -9.17 -11.34 -19.88
N ARG A 710 -9.69 -10.17 -20.28
CA ARG A 710 -9.95 -9.80 -21.69
C ARG A 710 -10.74 -10.87 -22.43
N ALA A 711 -11.72 -11.48 -21.76
CA ALA A 711 -12.59 -12.48 -22.34
C ALA A 711 -13.70 -11.84 -23.18
N ASN A 712 -14.29 -12.65 -24.04
CA ASN A 712 -15.41 -12.25 -24.89
C ASN A 712 -16.77 -12.41 -24.18
N ILE A 713 -16.95 -13.49 -23.43
CA ILE A 713 -18.19 -13.80 -22.70
C ILE A 713 -17.88 -13.98 -21.20
N TYR A 714 -18.68 -13.37 -20.38
CA TYR A 714 -18.66 -13.55 -18.93
C TYR A 714 -19.99 -14.15 -18.50
N ILE A 715 -19.93 -15.21 -17.69
CA ILE A 715 -21.11 -15.88 -17.13
C ILE A 715 -21.10 -15.85 -15.62
N ASP A 716 -22.28 -15.99 -15.03
CA ASP A 716 -22.47 -16.20 -13.60
C ASP A 716 -23.49 -17.33 -13.36
N GLY A 717 -23.69 -17.74 -12.10
CA GLY A 717 -24.63 -18.80 -11.73
C GLY A 717 -24.06 -20.23 -11.79
N ALA A 718 -22.88 -20.43 -12.40
CA ALA A 718 -22.15 -21.71 -12.30
C ALA A 718 -21.36 -21.78 -10.98
N ARG A 719 -21.00 -23.01 -10.54
CA ARG A 719 -20.04 -23.19 -9.43
C ARG A 719 -18.64 -22.70 -9.85
N ALA A 720 -17.85 -22.29 -8.89
CA ALA A 720 -16.46 -21.96 -9.15
C ALA A 720 -15.72 -23.15 -9.78
N TRP A 721 -14.95 -22.90 -10.84
CA TRP A 721 -14.19 -23.89 -11.63
C TRP A 721 -15.04 -24.89 -12.42
N GLU A 722 -16.35 -24.80 -12.42
CA GLU A 722 -17.25 -25.73 -13.13
C GLU A 722 -17.04 -25.67 -14.65
N GLU A 723 -16.63 -24.53 -15.19
CA GLU A 723 -16.31 -24.38 -16.60
C GLU A 723 -15.21 -25.33 -17.08
N PHE A 724 -14.34 -25.84 -16.20
CA PHE A 724 -13.32 -26.83 -16.55
C PHE A 724 -13.88 -28.25 -16.72
N GLU A 725 -15.02 -28.53 -16.07
CA GLU A 725 -15.72 -29.79 -16.24
C GLU A 725 -16.48 -29.89 -17.59
N TRP A 726 -16.62 -28.76 -18.30
CA TRP A 726 -17.30 -28.68 -19.59
C TRP A 726 -16.39 -28.97 -20.80
N ILE A 727 -15.08 -29.12 -20.61
CA ILE A 727 -14.13 -29.35 -21.69
C ILE A 727 -14.52 -30.61 -22.50
N GLY A 728 -14.50 -30.46 -23.83
CA GLY A 728 -14.94 -31.51 -24.78
C GLY A 728 -16.45 -31.60 -25.00
N ARG A 729 -17.25 -30.85 -24.22
CA ARG A 729 -18.73 -30.85 -24.33
C ARG A 729 -19.24 -29.72 -25.23
N GLU A 730 -20.49 -29.83 -25.60
CA GLU A 730 -21.24 -28.77 -26.25
C GLU A 730 -21.96 -27.93 -25.21
N ILE A 731 -21.99 -26.61 -25.41
CA ILE A 731 -22.71 -25.65 -24.59
C ILE A 731 -23.55 -24.75 -25.49
N GLN A 732 -24.86 -24.65 -25.20
CA GLN A 732 -25.74 -23.69 -25.86
C GLN A 732 -25.82 -22.40 -25.04
N ILE A 733 -25.55 -21.26 -25.67
CA ILE A 733 -25.70 -19.94 -25.09
C ILE A 733 -26.55 -19.09 -26.01
N GLY A 734 -27.75 -18.72 -25.55
CA GLY A 734 -28.75 -18.09 -26.43
C GLY A 734 -29.11 -19.02 -27.61
N GLU A 735 -29.02 -18.50 -28.83
CA GLU A 735 -29.31 -19.26 -30.06
C GLU A 735 -28.08 -20.03 -30.60
N ALA A 736 -26.89 -19.73 -30.12
CA ALA A 736 -25.63 -20.25 -30.62
C ALA A 736 -25.23 -21.54 -29.87
N LEU A 737 -24.63 -22.51 -30.60
CA LEU A 737 -24.09 -23.74 -30.04
C LEU A 737 -22.55 -23.73 -30.18
N PHE A 738 -21.89 -23.99 -29.09
CA PHE A 738 -20.43 -23.98 -28.98
C PHE A 738 -19.92 -25.35 -28.50
N LYS A 739 -18.71 -25.69 -28.94
CA LYS A 739 -17.89 -26.75 -28.32
C LYS A 739 -16.90 -26.11 -27.36
N VAL A 740 -16.75 -26.65 -26.19
CA VAL A 740 -15.71 -26.24 -25.22
C VAL A 740 -14.40 -26.95 -25.57
N ASP A 741 -13.44 -26.22 -26.12
CA ASP A 741 -12.22 -26.83 -26.64
C ASP A 741 -11.18 -27.12 -25.55
N ARG A 742 -10.79 -26.12 -24.79
CA ARG A 742 -9.68 -26.21 -23.82
C ARG A 742 -9.69 -25.08 -22.80
N ARG A 743 -8.89 -25.25 -21.75
CA ARG A 743 -8.63 -24.20 -20.77
C ARG A 743 -7.88 -23.02 -21.39
N ASN A 744 -8.07 -21.84 -20.83
CA ASN A 744 -7.42 -20.60 -21.27
C ASN A 744 -6.26 -20.25 -20.34
N GLY A 745 -5.00 -20.51 -20.78
CA GLY A 745 -3.78 -20.17 -20.06
C GLY A 745 -3.53 -18.66 -20.01
N ARG A 746 -3.36 -18.09 -18.82
CA ARG A 746 -3.19 -16.65 -18.61
C ARG A 746 -1.74 -16.23 -18.73
N CYS A 747 -1.49 -15.06 -19.30
CA CYS A 747 -0.19 -14.41 -19.38
C CYS A 747 -0.15 -13.14 -18.53
N SER A 748 1.02 -12.53 -18.40
CA SER A 748 1.21 -11.32 -17.58
C SER A 748 0.43 -10.06 -18.05
N ALA A 749 -0.30 -10.14 -19.15
CA ALA A 749 -1.28 -9.08 -19.51
C ALA A 749 -2.38 -8.95 -18.42
N THR A 750 -2.74 -10.04 -17.75
CA THR A 750 -3.73 -10.05 -16.66
C THR A 750 -3.23 -9.36 -15.39
N ASN A 751 -1.94 -9.08 -15.30
CA ASN A 751 -1.34 -8.33 -14.20
C ASN A 751 -1.64 -6.83 -14.28
N VAL A 752 -2.04 -6.35 -15.47
CA VAL A 752 -2.37 -4.94 -15.71
C VAL A 752 -3.82 -4.66 -15.29
N ASN A 753 -4.01 -3.68 -14.45
CA ASN A 753 -5.33 -3.21 -14.02
C ASN A 753 -5.99 -2.44 -15.17
N PRO A 754 -7.17 -2.84 -15.66
CA PRO A 754 -7.81 -2.22 -16.81
C PRO A 754 -8.33 -0.79 -16.55
N VAL A 755 -8.43 -0.39 -15.28
CA VAL A 755 -8.86 0.95 -14.88
C VAL A 755 -7.69 1.88 -14.66
N THR A 756 -6.59 1.37 -14.06
CA THR A 756 -5.45 2.20 -13.65
C THR A 756 -4.24 2.10 -14.56
N GLY A 757 -4.19 1.15 -15.48
CA GLY A 757 -3.05 0.88 -16.35
C GLY A 757 -1.81 0.33 -15.64
N ARG A 758 -1.91 -0.02 -14.35
CA ARG A 758 -0.76 -0.46 -13.54
C ARG A 758 -0.71 -1.98 -13.41
N ARG A 759 0.51 -2.51 -13.28
CA ARG A 759 0.75 -3.90 -12.87
C ARG A 759 0.67 -3.97 -11.35
N ASP A 760 -0.49 -4.31 -10.83
CA ASP A 760 -0.78 -4.33 -9.40
C ASP A 760 -0.98 -5.74 -8.82
N LEU A 761 -1.13 -6.76 -9.68
CA LEU A 761 -1.30 -8.17 -9.29
C LEU A 761 -0.40 -9.06 -10.14
N ASP A 762 -0.04 -10.24 -9.63
CA ASP A 762 0.58 -11.32 -10.42
C ASP A 762 -0.38 -12.52 -10.53
N ILE A 763 -1.37 -12.38 -11.41
CA ILE A 763 -2.42 -13.40 -11.61
C ILE A 763 -1.85 -14.76 -12.05
N PRO A 764 -0.99 -14.86 -13.12
CA PRO A 764 -0.46 -16.16 -13.55
C PRO A 764 0.42 -16.81 -12.48
N GLY A 765 1.20 -16.04 -11.74
CA GLY A 765 2.04 -16.53 -10.64
C GLY A 765 1.18 -17.06 -9.49
N SER A 766 0.16 -16.31 -9.08
CA SER A 766 -0.77 -16.70 -8.01
C SER A 766 -1.57 -17.96 -8.38
N LEU A 767 -2.03 -18.08 -9.64
CA LEU A 767 -2.70 -19.31 -10.13
C LEU A 767 -1.76 -20.53 -10.06
N ARG A 768 -0.49 -20.37 -10.50
CA ARG A 768 0.49 -21.46 -10.37
C ARG A 768 0.75 -21.83 -8.92
N ALA A 769 0.88 -20.84 -8.06
CA ALA A 769 1.12 -21.06 -6.65
C ALA A 769 -0.01 -21.84 -5.98
N ALA A 770 -1.26 -21.48 -6.29
CA ALA A 770 -2.44 -22.06 -5.66
C ALA A 770 -2.86 -23.41 -6.30
N PHE A 771 -2.80 -23.51 -7.65
CA PHE A 771 -3.43 -24.60 -8.40
C PHE A 771 -2.46 -25.44 -9.27
N GLY A 772 -1.18 -25.07 -9.36
CA GLY A 772 -0.18 -25.78 -10.19
C GLY A 772 -0.24 -25.43 -11.68
N HIS A 773 -1.21 -24.64 -12.13
CA HIS A 773 -1.39 -24.17 -13.51
C HIS A 773 -1.69 -22.68 -13.57
N LYS A 774 -1.66 -22.09 -14.76
CA LYS A 774 -1.98 -20.68 -15.00
C LYS A 774 -3.32 -20.48 -15.72
N ASP A 775 -4.17 -21.49 -15.75
CA ASP A 775 -5.41 -21.48 -16.52
C ASP A 775 -6.55 -20.85 -15.72
N LEU A 776 -7.38 -20.07 -16.39
CA LEU A 776 -8.60 -19.49 -15.87
C LEU A 776 -9.55 -19.19 -17.04
N GLY A 777 -10.79 -19.75 -16.95
CA GLY A 777 -11.73 -19.75 -18.07
C GLY A 777 -11.40 -20.71 -19.20
N ILE A 778 -12.19 -20.72 -20.24
CA ILE A 778 -12.15 -21.67 -21.33
C ILE A 778 -12.22 -20.99 -22.69
N TYR A 779 -11.85 -21.75 -23.74
CA TYR A 779 -12.07 -21.37 -25.13
C TYR A 779 -13.20 -22.18 -25.73
N LEU A 780 -14.02 -21.52 -26.57
CA LEU A 780 -15.17 -22.06 -27.26
C LEU A 780 -14.94 -21.94 -28.79
N SER A 781 -15.28 -22.98 -29.55
CA SER A 781 -15.46 -22.94 -30.99
C SER A 781 -16.93 -22.95 -31.35
N THR A 782 -17.36 -22.17 -32.32
CA THR A 782 -18.76 -22.02 -32.71
C THR A 782 -19.17 -23.13 -33.65
N LEU A 783 -20.04 -24.07 -33.20
CA LEU A 783 -20.58 -25.15 -34.02
C LEU A 783 -21.77 -24.68 -34.86
N LYS A 784 -22.69 -23.95 -34.23
CA LYS A 784 -23.86 -23.37 -34.89
C LYS A 784 -23.94 -21.91 -34.55
N GLY A 785 -24.08 -21.08 -35.57
CA GLY A 785 -24.27 -19.64 -35.38
C GLY A 785 -25.63 -19.31 -34.76
N GLY A 786 -25.72 -18.11 -34.18
CA GLY A 786 -26.93 -17.60 -33.55
C GLY A 786 -26.64 -16.34 -32.76
N ALA A 787 -27.66 -15.74 -32.20
CA ALA A 787 -27.53 -14.55 -31.35
C ALA A 787 -27.25 -14.95 -29.89
N VAL A 788 -26.37 -14.20 -29.26
CA VAL A 788 -26.06 -14.27 -27.83
C VAL A 788 -26.27 -12.89 -27.20
N ALA A 789 -27.01 -12.81 -26.11
CA ALA A 789 -27.35 -11.58 -25.41
C ALA A 789 -27.03 -11.67 -23.92
N ASN A 790 -26.87 -10.50 -23.26
CA ASN A 790 -26.81 -10.47 -21.80
C ASN A 790 -28.11 -11.00 -21.20
N GLY A 791 -27.99 -11.87 -20.21
CA GLY A 791 -29.13 -12.58 -19.58
C GLY A 791 -29.42 -13.96 -20.19
N ASP A 792 -28.85 -14.30 -21.34
CA ASP A 792 -29.08 -15.63 -21.96
C ASP A 792 -28.54 -16.74 -21.08
N ALA A 793 -29.31 -17.84 -20.97
CA ALA A 793 -28.87 -19.02 -20.25
C ALA A 793 -27.75 -19.75 -21.01
N ALA A 794 -26.79 -20.27 -20.25
CA ALA A 794 -25.71 -21.12 -20.75
C ALA A 794 -26.04 -22.60 -20.36
N HIS A 795 -26.57 -23.35 -21.29
CA HIS A 795 -27.03 -24.71 -21.06
C HIS A 795 -25.98 -25.75 -21.47
N VAL A 796 -25.50 -26.52 -20.50
CA VAL A 796 -24.60 -27.67 -20.74
C VAL A 796 -25.46 -28.95 -20.64
N PRO A 797 -25.63 -29.73 -21.71
CA PRO A 797 -26.41 -30.96 -21.67
C PRO A 797 -25.84 -31.94 -20.62
N GLN A 798 -26.71 -32.52 -19.79
CA GLN A 798 -26.31 -33.56 -18.82
C GLN A 798 -25.94 -34.84 -19.56
N THR A 799 -24.80 -35.41 -19.25
CA THR A 799 -24.38 -36.75 -19.71
C THR A 799 -24.10 -37.64 -18.50
N ASP A 800 -24.43 -38.94 -18.63
CA ASP A 800 -24.21 -39.95 -17.57
C ASP A 800 -22.76 -40.36 -17.32
N ALA A 801 -21.79 -39.65 -17.87
CA ALA A 801 -20.36 -39.91 -17.66
C ALA A 801 -19.91 -39.47 -16.24
N PRO A 802 -19.07 -40.28 -15.57
CA PRO A 802 -18.60 -39.95 -14.22
C PRO A 802 -17.89 -38.59 -14.17
N ARG A 803 -18.31 -37.76 -13.24
CA ARG A 803 -17.77 -36.43 -13.03
C ARG A 803 -16.42 -36.51 -12.29
N GLU A 804 -15.33 -36.21 -12.96
CA GLU A 804 -14.05 -35.96 -12.28
C GLU A 804 -14.12 -34.54 -11.70
N ARG A 805 -14.36 -34.44 -10.38
CA ARG A 805 -14.43 -33.16 -9.71
C ARG A 805 -13.02 -32.53 -9.67
N PHE A 806 -12.89 -31.35 -10.22
CA PHE A 806 -11.66 -30.58 -10.07
C PHE A 806 -11.43 -30.22 -8.59
N ALA A 807 -10.47 -30.88 -7.93
CA ALA A 807 -10.03 -30.55 -6.58
C ALA A 807 -8.69 -29.83 -6.65
N PRO A 808 -8.56 -28.64 -6.05
CA PRO A 808 -7.28 -27.93 -6.06
C PRO A 808 -6.22 -28.69 -5.24
N PRO A 809 -4.99 -28.87 -5.74
CA PRO A 809 -3.93 -29.53 -4.99
C PRO A 809 -3.49 -28.68 -3.79
N ARG A 810 -3.24 -29.33 -2.63
CA ARG A 810 -2.74 -28.70 -1.41
C ARG A 810 -1.31 -28.17 -1.62
N ALA A 811 -1.03 -26.96 -1.13
CA ALA A 811 0.28 -26.32 -1.21
C ALA A 811 1.37 -27.15 -0.50
N ARG A 812 2.49 -27.43 -1.18
CA ARG A 812 3.71 -27.97 -0.57
C ARG A 812 4.72 -26.84 -0.34
N SER A 813 5.21 -26.71 0.88
CA SER A 813 6.31 -25.81 1.26
C SER A 813 7.67 -26.38 0.89
N GLY A 814 8.51 -25.64 0.19
CA GLY A 814 9.91 -26.00 -0.08
C GLY A 814 10.68 -24.83 -0.71
N ASN A 815 11.90 -24.61 -0.23
CA ASN A 815 12.85 -23.55 -0.62
C ASN A 815 13.39 -23.78 -2.05
N ALA A 816 12.64 -23.42 -3.09
CA ALA A 816 13.10 -23.50 -4.47
C ALA A 816 13.30 -22.12 -5.09
N ARG A 817 14.38 -21.98 -5.88
CA ARG A 817 14.73 -20.73 -6.54
C ARG A 817 13.73 -20.41 -7.64
N LYS A 818 13.44 -19.11 -7.80
CA LYS A 818 12.57 -18.58 -8.83
C LYS A 818 13.36 -17.64 -9.73
N PHE A 819 13.02 -17.57 -11.01
CA PHE A 819 13.68 -16.71 -11.99
C PHE A 819 12.63 -15.96 -12.80
N ILE A 820 12.79 -14.63 -12.97
CA ILE A 820 11.84 -13.77 -13.64
C ILE A 820 12.38 -13.27 -14.98
N CYS A 821 11.58 -13.36 -16.03
CA CYS A 821 11.87 -12.81 -17.34
C CYS A 821 11.81 -11.27 -17.32
N ARG A 822 12.85 -10.59 -17.77
CA ARG A 822 12.88 -9.12 -17.90
C ARG A 822 12.00 -8.58 -19.04
N GLY A 823 11.64 -9.43 -20.01
CA GLY A 823 10.81 -9.04 -21.13
C GLY A 823 9.30 -9.02 -20.83
N CYS A 824 8.80 -10.00 -20.05
CA CYS A 824 7.36 -10.17 -19.80
C CYS A 824 7.02 -10.49 -18.35
N TYR A 825 8.01 -10.51 -17.47
CA TYR A 825 7.86 -10.84 -16.04
C TYR A 825 7.36 -12.28 -15.77
N TYR A 826 7.45 -13.18 -16.75
CA TYR A 826 7.21 -14.61 -16.55
C TYR A 826 8.15 -15.15 -15.48
N ILE A 827 7.63 -15.96 -14.52
CA ILE A 827 8.45 -16.55 -13.46
C ILE A 827 8.61 -18.05 -13.72
N TYR A 828 9.86 -18.49 -13.91
CA TYR A 828 10.23 -19.89 -13.86
C TYR A 828 10.49 -20.30 -12.41
N GLU A 829 9.84 -21.35 -11.94
CA GLU A 829 10.02 -21.87 -10.58
C GLU A 829 10.67 -23.27 -10.68
N GLU A 830 11.89 -23.41 -10.13
CA GLU A 830 12.62 -24.69 -10.15
C GLU A 830 11.81 -25.83 -9.51
N ALA A 831 11.06 -25.56 -8.42
CA ALA A 831 10.21 -26.56 -7.77
C ALA A 831 9.13 -27.17 -8.67
N ARG A 832 8.77 -26.47 -9.75
CA ARG A 832 7.63 -26.83 -10.61
C ARG A 832 8.01 -27.29 -11.99
N GLY A 833 9.18 -26.85 -12.48
CA GLY A 833 9.55 -27.08 -13.86
C GLY A 833 8.56 -26.47 -14.85
N LEU A 834 8.43 -27.07 -16.01
CA LEU A 834 7.50 -26.70 -17.10
C LEU A 834 7.06 -27.97 -17.82
N PRO A 835 6.01 -28.63 -17.35
CA PRO A 835 5.51 -29.86 -17.98
C PRO A 835 5.13 -29.69 -19.45
N ASP A 836 4.60 -28.49 -19.81
CA ASP A 836 4.22 -28.15 -21.20
C ASP A 836 5.42 -28.08 -22.17
N GLN A 837 6.63 -28.02 -21.62
CA GLN A 837 7.91 -28.05 -22.37
C GLN A 837 8.78 -29.26 -21.97
N ALA A 838 8.19 -30.30 -21.40
CA ALA A 838 8.87 -31.50 -20.90
C ALA A 838 10.00 -31.23 -19.89
N ILE A 839 9.89 -30.14 -19.10
CA ILE A 839 10.84 -29.79 -18.04
C ILE A 839 10.26 -30.24 -16.70
N ALA A 840 10.85 -31.26 -16.10
CA ALA A 840 10.39 -31.85 -14.85
C ALA A 840 10.47 -30.87 -13.66
N ALA A 841 9.59 -31.06 -12.67
CA ALA A 841 9.65 -30.37 -11.38
C ALA A 841 10.99 -30.67 -10.69
N GLY A 842 11.62 -29.64 -10.10
CA GLY A 842 12.94 -29.71 -9.49
C GLY A 842 14.10 -29.42 -10.44
N ARG A 843 13.84 -29.18 -11.72
CA ARG A 843 14.91 -28.83 -12.69
C ARG A 843 15.43 -27.42 -12.42
N ALA A 844 16.72 -27.32 -12.13
CA ALA A 844 17.36 -26.03 -11.88
C ALA A 844 17.35 -25.15 -13.16
N PHE A 845 17.13 -23.85 -13.00
CA PHE A 845 17.13 -22.89 -14.12
C PHE A 845 18.47 -22.89 -14.87
N ALA A 846 19.57 -23.07 -14.15
CA ALA A 846 20.91 -23.19 -14.75
C ALA A 846 21.00 -24.33 -15.76
N ASP A 847 20.32 -25.45 -15.50
CA ASP A 847 20.35 -26.68 -16.30
C ASP A 847 19.40 -26.67 -17.51
N LEU A 848 18.59 -25.59 -17.68
CA LEU A 848 17.83 -25.43 -18.90
C LEU A 848 18.75 -25.17 -20.09
N SER A 849 18.34 -25.67 -21.26
CA SER A 849 19.12 -25.48 -22.51
C SER A 849 19.46 -23.98 -22.71
N PRO A 850 20.67 -23.66 -23.17
CA PRO A 850 21.04 -22.28 -23.53
C PRO A 850 20.11 -21.63 -24.56
N VAL A 851 19.49 -22.43 -25.41
CA VAL A 851 18.53 -21.97 -26.43
C VAL A 851 17.08 -21.97 -25.94
N TRP A 852 16.85 -22.29 -24.66
CA TRP A 852 15.50 -22.21 -24.06
C TRP A 852 14.97 -20.79 -24.05
N LYS A 853 13.70 -20.66 -24.40
CA LYS A 853 13.02 -19.37 -24.53
C LYS A 853 11.86 -19.27 -23.55
N CYS A 854 11.61 -18.04 -23.14
CA CYS A 854 10.45 -17.74 -22.29
C CYS A 854 9.15 -18.26 -22.92
N PRO A 855 8.36 -19.09 -22.22
CA PRO A 855 7.13 -19.65 -22.78
C PRO A 855 6.06 -18.58 -23.05
N ASP A 856 6.16 -17.41 -22.38
CA ASP A 856 5.15 -16.35 -22.52
C ASP A 856 5.48 -15.37 -23.66
N CYS A 857 6.75 -14.95 -23.81
CA CYS A 857 7.11 -13.91 -24.80
C CYS A 857 8.19 -14.31 -25.81
N GLY A 858 8.77 -15.51 -25.66
CA GLY A 858 9.84 -15.99 -26.54
C GLY A 858 11.22 -15.37 -26.28
N ALA A 859 11.40 -14.60 -25.22
CA ALA A 859 12.69 -14.01 -24.86
C ALA A 859 13.72 -15.08 -24.49
N ASP A 860 14.99 -14.82 -24.77
CA ASP A 860 16.09 -15.72 -24.49
C ASP A 860 16.30 -15.94 -22.98
N LYS A 861 16.83 -17.12 -22.61
CA LYS A 861 17.18 -17.49 -21.23
C LYS A 861 18.03 -16.41 -20.54
N ALA A 862 18.91 -15.73 -21.25
CA ALA A 862 19.79 -14.67 -20.76
C ALA A 862 19.02 -13.43 -20.23
N LEU A 863 17.74 -13.25 -20.58
CA LEU A 863 16.90 -12.16 -20.07
C LEU A 863 16.22 -12.51 -18.74
N PHE A 864 16.46 -13.66 -18.17
CA PHE A 864 15.99 -14.02 -16.84
C PHE A 864 16.99 -13.65 -15.75
N ARG A 865 16.48 -13.23 -14.61
CA ARG A 865 17.25 -12.97 -13.40
C ARG A 865 16.63 -13.72 -12.21
N PRO A 866 17.40 -14.04 -11.16
CA PRO A 866 16.82 -14.56 -9.93
C PRO A 866 15.67 -13.66 -9.44
N TYR A 867 14.54 -14.26 -9.16
CA TYR A 867 13.41 -13.57 -8.55
C TYR A 867 13.67 -13.52 -7.04
N VAL A 868 14.10 -12.37 -6.58
CA VAL A 868 14.07 -12.02 -5.17
C VAL A 868 12.74 -11.32 -4.98
N ALA A 869 11.82 -11.91 -4.22
CA ALA A 869 10.64 -11.19 -3.75
C ALA A 869 11.17 -9.89 -3.12
N SER A 870 10.80 -8.74 -3.69
CA SER A 870 11.37 -7.46 -3.29
C SER A 870 11.19 -7.30 -1.79
N ALA A 871 12.22 -6.86 -1.08
CA ALA A 871 12.23 -6.58 0.36
C ALA A 871 11.20 -5.51 0.80
N VAL A 872 10.27 -5.14 -0.07
CA VAL A 872 9.07 -4.35 0.22
C VAL A 872 8.00 -5.20 0.93
N GLU A 873 8.10 -6.54 0.88
CA GLU A 873 7.20 -7.44 1.62
C GLU A 873 7.82 -8.04 2.88
N THR A 874 9.12 -7.90 3.08
CA THR A 874 9.77 -8.28 4.35
C THR A 874 10.44 -7.05 4.93
N GLY A 875 9.79 -6.41 5.91
CA GLY A 875 10.37 -5.32 6.68
C GLY A 875 11.73 -5.72 7.27
N LYS A 876 12.80 -5.21 6.68
CA LYS A 876 14.08 -4.91 7.32
C LYS A 876 14.54 -3.56 6.84
#